data_aacddc11ec138b0db02f790165852de3
#
_entry.id   aacddc11ec138b0db02f790165852de3
#
_cell.length_a   1.000
_cell.length_b   1.000
_cell.length_c   1.000
_cell.angle_alpha   90.00
_cell.angle_beta   90.00
_cell.angle_gamma   90.00
#
_symmetry.space_group_name_H-M   'P 1'
#
loop_
_entity.id
_entity.type
_entity.pdbx_description
1 polymer ?
#
loop_
_entity_poly.entity_id
_entity_poly.type
_entity_poly.pdbx_seq_one_letter_code
_entity_poly.pdbx_strand_id
1 'polypeptide(L)'
;MSGNGVNRRDFLKILGWSGVGVAVAACDRPTTVTLEEGKEEVVAYLQPEEYVIPGVGVWFASTCQQCAAGCGVHGRVREGRVLKMEGNPDSPINYGKLCQMGQAGLQGHYNPDRIKKPLLRKGGSLTEVTWEEALGALEQKVGAASGLAGDRFAWFTGTVSGHQSVLLSAHLAAMGSKNHFIHETINDAVGRAVNADMLGEATPRYRFDEAKVILSFGSDFLGAGTSPVYFATAYSKFRSGSPRGVLIQVEPKMTLTGGNADLWVPIRPGTEGTFALGIANQLLKQGVDAAGVPENIRTLIAGHDAEKVAKITGSSAERLARIATLLKERSPSLVLAGASTEGHAHGYSAAAAVMTLNILLGNVDKTIVASGSSPFPQMEAKMGGTRDLAAFADAADKKSLDVVFFHGANPVYTAPGHLGLAEKLKNIPFKVAFSIFPDETAMSADLVLPVLSSYEDWGTHMGAYQSAQKIVSIQQPLMEPLYPNKGFGDLLLAFLKMRKVNEYEGFADYYAYLKNAFIALPATVKGGALTNDEFWAKTLQKGQVEVPTVAGVLKPKLVEMNLPEHKEDTQHPYYLVPSGRLGLWDGRHANLPWLQEAPDQISKIVWTSWAEVHPVTAAKLGVVDGDFLRITSDQGALEAQVYIHKGIHLDAIAVPMGQGHEEFGRYAKGRGINPLKIISPGADAKTGELALYGTRVTAAAAGRREFLVRLSSNETQLGRKMVATVTADVFNRAEPKVVT
;
A
#
# COMPACT_ATOMS: atom_id res chain seq x y z
N MET A 1 -6.50 52.89 5.15
CA MET A 1 -7.05 52.14 4.00
C MET A 1 -6.50 50.73 4.12
N SER A 2 -7.28 49.79 4.65
CA SER A 2 -6.91 48.42 4.94
C SER A 2 -7.12 47.58 3.69
N GLY A 3 -6.06 47.03 3.14
CA GLY A 3 -6.11 46.11 2.01
C GLY A 3 -6.62 44.73 2.47
N ASN A 4 -7.84 44.38 2.06
CA ASN A 4 -8.37 43.05 2.20
C ASN A 4 -7.63 42.12 1.23
N GLY A 5 -6.66 41.38 1.73
CA GLY A 5 -6.01 40.29 0.99
C GLY A 5 -7.00 39.13 0.83
N VAL A 6 -7.29 38.75 -0.41
CA VAL A 6 -8.08 37.57 -0.73
C VAL A 6 -7.29 36.32 -0.23
N ASN A 7 -7.90 35.51 0.64
CA ASN A 7 -7.25 34.33 1.12
C ASN A 7 -7.25 33.19 0.04
N ARG A 8 -6.34 32.23 0.14
CA ARG A 8 -6.22 31.15 -0.85
C ARG A 8 -7.50 30.38 -1.13
N ARG A 9 -8.38 30.27 -0.15
CA ARG A 9 -9.66 29.57 -0.26
C ARG A 9 -10.71 30.37 -1.08
N ASP A 10 -10.71 31.66 -0.96
CA ASP A 10 -11.61 32.53 -1.71
C ASP A 10 -11.12 32.75 -3.14
N PHE A 11 -9.80 32.74 -3.36
CA PHE A 11 -9.20 32.71 -4.68
C PHE A 11 -9.59 31.42 -5.47
N LEU A 12 -9.59 30.27 -4.82
CA LEU A 12 -10.02 28.98 -5.43
C LEU A 12 -11.54 28.95 -5.70
N LYS A 13 -12.36 29.61 -4.89
CA LYS A 13 -13.80 29.73 -5.15
C LYS A 13 -14.11 30.63 -6.36
N ILE A 14 -13.36 31.72 -6.50
CA ILE A 14 -13.49 32.62 -7.64
C ILE A 14 -13.13 31.93 -8.95
N LEU A 15 -12.08 31.10 -8.94
CA LEU A 15 -11.68 30.24 -10.09
C LEU A 15 -12.76 29.20 -10.47
N GLY A 16 -13.46 28.63 -9.51
CA GLY A 16 -14.54 27.66 -9.75
C GLY A 16 -15.81 28.28 -10.37
N TRP A 17 -16.04 29.58 -10.20
CA TRP A 17 -17.21 30.26 -10.74
C TRP A 17 -16.99 30.88 -12.13
N SER A 18 -15.73 31.13 -12.52
CA SER A 18 -15.42 31.66 -13.85
C SER A 18 -15.45 30.62 -14.98
N GLY A 19 -15.44 29.32 -14.62
CA GLY A 19 -15.48 28.19 -15.57
C GLY A 19 -16.84 27.89 -16.20
N VAL A 20 -17.95 28.52 -15.73
CA VAL A 20 -19.31 28.19 -16.20
C VAL A 20 -19.80 29.12 -17.33
N GLY A 21 -19.06 30.17 -17.65
CA GLY A 21 -19.52 31.25 -18.53
C GLY A 21 -19.15 31.15 -20.02
N VAL A 22 -18.35 30.19 -20.47
CA VAL A 22 -17.80 30.16 -21.85
C VAL A 22 -18.22 28.91 -22.66
N ALA A 23 -19.28 28.24 -22.29
CA ALA A 23 -19.70 27.01 -22.97
C ALA A 23 -20.82 27.22 -24.03
N VAL A 24 -20.95 28.37 -24.63
CA VAL A 24 -21.89 28.55 -25.74
C VAL A 24 -21.28 29.43 -26.82
N ALA A 25 -20.53 28.87 -27.72
CA ALA A 25 -20.37 29.20 -29.13
C ALA A 25 -19.05 28.67 -29.71
N ALA A 26 -19.06 27.45 -30.19
CA ALA A 26 -18.15 27.01 -31.26
C ALA A 26 -18.59 25.65 -31.80
N CYS A 27 -19.51 25.67 -32.74
CA CYS A 27 -19.59 24.65 -33.75
C CYS A 27 -18.42 24.84 -34.69
N ASP A 28 -17.74 23.72 -35.02
CA ASP A 28 -16.82 23.57 -36.15
C ASP A 28 -15.34 23.91 -35.98
N ARG A 29 -14.70 23.43 -34.89
CA ARG A 29 -13.22 23.14 -34.89
C ARG A 29 -12.89 22.17 -33.79
N PRO A 30 -11.84 21.29 -33.92
CA PRO A 30 -11.37 20.55 -32.77
C PRO A 30 -11.00 21.54 -31.68
N THR A 31 -11.41 21.26 -30.46
CA THR A 31 -11.35 22.14 -29.29
C THR A 31 -9.92 22.69 -29.11
N THR A 32 -9.65 23.85 -29.70
CA THR A 32 -8.49 24.66 -29.38
C THR A 32 -8.75 25.27 -28.02
N VAL A 33 -8.11 24.79 -26.99
CA VAL A 33 -8.07 25.49 -25.72
C VAL A 33 -7.19 26.71 -25.93
N THR A 34 -7.79 27.91 -26.00
CA THR A 34 -7.06 29.16 -25.99
C THR A 34 -6.54 29.37 -24.58
N LEU A 35 -5.24 29.09 -24.39
CA LEU A 35 -4.55 29.44 -23.15
C LEU A 35 -4.54 30.96 -23.03
N GLU A 36 -5.17 31.50 -21.99
CA GLU A 36 -4.94 32.93 -21.64
C GLU A 36 -3.45 33.08 -21.31
N GLU A 37 -2.78 34.07 -21.88
CA GLU A 37 -1.37 34.32 -21.64
C GLU A 37 -1.03 34.28 -20.14
N GLY A 38 -0.17 33.33 -19.73
CA GLY A 38 0.31 33.19 -18.37
C GLY A 38 -0.50 32.30 -17.44
N LYS A 39 -1.62 31.70 -17.85
CA LYS A 39 -2.37 30.72 -17.06
C LYS A 39 -1.97 29.30 -17.42
N GLU A 40 -1.76 28.48 -16.38
CA GLU A 40 -1.54 27.05 -16.53
C GLU A 40 -2.88 26.31 -16.47
N GLU A 41 -3.17 25.47 -17.46
CA GLU A 41 -4.44 24.74 -17.59
C GLU A 41 -4.23 23.22 -17.64
N VAL A 42 -5.26 22.45 -17.31
CA VAL A 42 -5.28 21.00 -17.47
C VAL A 42 -5.80 20.68 -18.86
N VAL A 43 -4.98 20.00 -19.65
CA VAL A 43 -5.28 19.65 -21.04
C VAL A 43 -5.20 18.14 -21.28
N ALA A 44 -5.83 17.67 -22.38
CA ALA A 44 -5.63 16.31 -22.86
C ALA A 44 -4.26 16.18 -23.56
N TYR A 45 -3.60 15.01 -23.44
CA TYR A 45 -2.32 14.70 -24.11
C TYR A 45 -2.51 14.48 -25.63
N LEU A 46 -3.30 15.31 -26.25
CA LEU A 46 -3.57 15.34 -27.69
C LEU A 46 -3.24 16.70 -28.28
N GLN A 47 -2.75 17.64 -27.44
CA GLN A 47 -2.47 19.00 -27.86
C GLN A 47 -1.19 19.03 -28.71
N PRO A 48 -1.23 19.61 -29.93
CA PRO A 48 -0.04 19.76 -30.75
C PRO A 48 1.06 20.59 -30.07
N GLU A 49 2.34 20.26 -30.29
CA GLU A 49 3.49 20.98 -29.72
C GLU A 49 3.55 22.45 -30.09
N GLU A 50 2.99 22.83 -31.25
CA GLU A 50 2.92 24.22 -31.71
C GLU A 50 2.14 25.18 -30.80
N TYR A 51 1.35 24.64 -29.85
CA TYR A 51 0.65 25.42 -28.84
C TYR A 51 1.40 25.52 -27.50
N VAL A 52 2.64 24.98 -27.44
CA VAL A 52 3.45 25.10 -26.22
C VAL A 52 4.01 26.51 -26.12
N ILE A 53 3.63 27.25 -25.10
CA ILE A 53 4.16 28.58 -24.80
C ILE A 53 5.41 28.43 -23.95
N PRO A 54 6.59 28.88 -24.41
CA PRO A 54 7.83 28.77 -23.63
C PRO A 54 7.69 29.40 -22.24
N GLY A 55 8.11 28.66 -21.21
CA GLY A 55 8.04 29.11 -19.81
C GLY A 55 6.69 28.87 -19.11
N VAL A 56 5.61 28.63 -19.86
CA VAL A 56 4.28 28.30 -19.29
C VAL A 56 4.15 26.78 -19.16
N GLY A 57 3.73 26.34 -17.97
CA GLY A 57 3.46 24.91 -17.72
C GLY A 57 2.04 24.55 -18.14
N VAL A 58 1.88 23.32 -18.62
CA VAL A 58 0.56 22.70 -18.81
C VAL A 58 0.44 21.51 -17.87
N TRP A 59 -0.79 21.17 -17.48
CA TRP A 59 -1.05 20.07 -16.59
C TRP A 59 -1.77 18.95 -17.34
N PHE A 60 -1.34 17.73 -17.15
CA PHE A 60 -2.00 16.54 -17.67
C PHE A 60 -2.50 15.69 -16.50
N ALA A 61 -3.75 15.25 -16.57
CA ALA A 61 -4.27 14.31 -15.61
C ALA A 61 -3.70 12.92 -15.87
N SER A 62 -3.35 12.18 -14.82
CA SER A 62 -2.80 10.82 -14.91
C SER A 62 -3.11 10.04 -13.64
N THR A 63 -2.55 8.84 -13.50
CA THR A 63 -2.73 7.96 -12.35
C THR A 63 -1.39 7.63 -11.71
N CYS A 64 -1.28 7.81 -10.39
CA CYS A 64 -0.10 7.43 -9.62
C CYS A 64 0.01 5.89 -9.53
N GLN A 65 1.19 5.36 -9.87
CA GLN A 65 1.49 3.92 -9.82
C GLN A 65 2.51 3.57 -8.72
N GLN A 66 2.69 4.42 -7.70
CA GLN A 66 3.67 4.16 -6.64
C GLN A 66 3.22 3.08 -5.64
N CYS A 67 1.92 2.80 -5.56
CA CYS A 67 1.31 1.71 -4.80
C CYS A 67 -0.05 1.32 -5.40
N ALA A 68 -0.68 0.28 -4.87
CA ALA A 68 -1.95 -0.25 -5.37
C ALA A 68 -3.16 0.71 -5.24
N ALA A 69 -3.02 1.87 -4.58
CA ALA A 69 -4.14 2.81 -4.36
C ALA A 69 -4.63 3.49 -5.65
N GLY A 70 -3.73 3.76 -6.63
CA GLY A 70 -4.10 4.37 -7.89
C GLY A 70 -4.65 5.80 -7.77
N CYS A 71 -4.05 6.65 -6.94
CA CYS A 71 -4.46 8.05 -6.77
C CYS A 71 -4.45 8.79 -8.10
N GLY A 72 -5.53 9.57 -8.37
CA GLY A 72 -5.54 10.49 -9.50
C GLY A 72 -4.55 11.62 -9.28
N VAL A 73 -3.78 11.97 -10.30
CA VAL A 73 -2.74 13.00 -10.23
C VAL A 73 -2.82 13.95 -11.42
N HIS A 74 -2.30 15.15 -11.20
CA HIS A 74 -1.96 16.10 -12.25
C HIS A 74 -0.44 16.24 -12.33
N GLY A 75 0.13 16.00 -13.49
CA GLY A 75 1.53 16.24 -13.79
C GLY A 75 1.72 17.58 -14.48
N ARG A 76 2.55 18.46 -13.89
CA ARG A 76 2.94 19.74 -14.50
C ARG A 76 4.08 19.51 -15.46
N VAL A 77 3.84 19.82 -16.72
CA VAL A 77 4.80 19.68 -17.82
C VAL A 77 5.16 21.05 -18.36
N ARG A 78 6.42 21.27 -18.61
CA ARG A 78 6.93 22.47 -19.27
C ARG A 78 8.01 22.08 -20.26
N GLU A 79 7.85 22.52 -21.49
CA GLU A 79 8.80 22.25 -22.57
C GLU A 79 9.12 20.74 -22.69
N GLY A 80 8.07 19.90 -22.67
CA GLY A 80 8.21 18.44 -22.82
C GLY A 80 8.78 17.71 -21.60
N ARG A 81 8.90 18.37 -20.42
CA ARG A 81 9.43 17.74 -19.20
C ARG A 81 8.45 17.83 -18.05
N VAL A 82 8.15 16.72 -17.41
CA VAL A 82 7.36 16.70 -16.18
C VAL A 82 8.21 17.23 -15.01
N LEU A 83 7.70 18.26 -14.33
CA LEU A 83 8.42 18.98 -13.27
C LEU A 83 7.83 18.78 -11.88
N LYS A 84 6.53 18.48 -11.76
CA LYS A 84 5.84 18.39 -10.50
C LYS A 84 4.63 17.46 -10.62
N MET A 85 4.35 16.75 -9.55
CA MET A 85 3.13 15.94 -9.39
C MET A 85 2.27 16.54 -8.28
N GLU A 86 0.96 16.66 -8.52
CA GLU A 86 -0.04 17.03 -7.52
C GLU A 86 -1.22 16.06 -7.58
N GLY A 87 -2.03 16.01 -6.52
CA GLY A 87 -3.24 15.21 -6.53
C GLY A 87 -4.30 15.84 -7.42
N ASN A 88 -5.04 15.02 -8.17
CA ASN A 88 -6.19 15.45 -8.96
C ASN A 88 -7.38 15.74 -8.02
N PRO A 89 -7.90 16.99 -7.97
CA PRO A 89 -9.03 17.37 -7.11
C PRO A 89 -10.33 16.61 -7.41
N ASP A 90 -10.51 16.19 -8.67
CA ASP A 90 -11.71 15.49 -9.12
C ASP A 90 -11.66 13.99 -8.82
N SER A 91 -10.51 13.47 -8.37
CA SER A 91 -10.38 12.07 -8.03
C SER A 91 -11.07 11.75 -6.70
N PRO A 92 -12.07 10.85 -6.67
CA PRO A 92 -12.74 10.43 -5.44
C PRO A 92 -11.89 9.51 -4.56
N ILE A 93 -10.67 9.14 -4.99
CA ILE A 93 -9.72 8.35 -4.21
C ILE A 93 -8.93 9.26 -3.27
N ASN A 94 -8.38 10.36 -3.78
CA ASN A 94 -7.42 11.19 -3.04
C ASN A 94 -7.81 12.67 -2.89
N TYR A 95 -8.88 13.14 -3.55
CA TYR A 95 -9.45 14.49 -3.39
C TYR A 95 -8.38 15.60 -3.44
N GLY A 96 -7.52 15.58 -4.44
CA GLY A 96 -6.46 16.56 -4.62
C GLY A 96 -5.23 16.41 -3.72
N LYS A 97 -5.13 15.34 -2.93
CA LYS A 97 -4.00 15.10 -2.04
C LYS A 97 -3.04 14.05 -2.62
N LEU A 98 -1.78 14.12 -2.23
CA LEU A 98 -0.75 13.18 -2.68
C LEU A 98 0.25 12.92 -1.55
N CYS A 99 0.62 11.65 -1.35
CA CYS A 99 1.59 11.26 -0.35
C CYS A 99 3.04 11.49 -0.82
N GLN A 100 3.99 11.30 0.11
CA GLN A 100 5.42 11.47 -0.21
C GLN A 100 5.92 10.53 -1.32
N MET A 101 5.38 9.30 -1.43
CA MET A 101 5.74 8.38 -2.52
C MET A 101 5.30 8.92 -3.88
N GLY A 102 4.06 9.43 -3.97
CA GLY A 102 3.55 10.05 -5.20
C GLY A 102 4.32 11.31 -5.61
N GLN A 103 4.75 12.12 -4.65
CA GLN A 103 5.61 13.28 -4.91
C GLN A 103 7.01 12.86 -5.39
N ALA A 104 7.60 11.85 -4.74
CA ALA A 104 8.96 11.39 -5.03
C ALA A 104 9.05 10.49 -6.28
N GLY A 105 7.95 9.96 -6.77
CA GLY A 105 7.92 9.10 -7.97
C GLY A 105 8.59 9.74 -9.19
N LEU A 106 8.55 11.08 -9.26
CA LEU A 106 9.26 11.85 -10.29
C LEU A 106 10.77 11.60 -10.28
N GLN A 107 11.39 11.37 -9.12
CA GLN A 107 12.80 10.99 -9.07
C GLN A 107 13.07 9.63 -9.70
N GLY A 108 12.13 8.67 -9.59
CA GLY A 108 12.25 7.37 -10.27
C GLY A 108 12.29 7.52 -11.78
N HIS A 109 11.50 8.45 -12.32
CA HIS A 109 11.48 8.75 -13.75
C HIS A 109 12.83 9.28 -14.26
N TYR A 110 13.45 10.24 -13.55
CA TYR A 110 14.74 10.83 -13.93
C TYR A 110 15.95 10.12 -13.31
N ASN A 111 15.77 8.97 -12.66
CA ASN A 111 16.83 8.24 -12.01
C ASN A 111 17.86 7.72 -13.03
N PRO A 112 19.18 8.00 -12.85
CA PRO A 112 20.21 7.55 -13.76
C PRO A 112 20.42 6.03 -13.80
N ASP A 113 19.92 5.30 -12.78
CA ASP A 113 20.05 3.84 -12.68
C ASP A 113 18.96 3.08 -13.47
N ARG A 114 18.09 3.78 -14.21
CA ARG A 114 17.10 3.14 -15.10
C ARG A 114 17.79 2.28 -16.16
N ILE A 115 17.23 1.10 -16.39
CA ILE A 115 17.67 0.20 -17.47
C ILE A 115 17.24 0.83 -18.80
N LYS A 116 18.20 1.01 -19.72
CA LYS A 116 18.02 1.77 -20.97
C LYS A 116 17.83 0.89 -22.20
N LYS A 117 18.25 -0.37 -22.12
CA LYS A 117 18.17 -1.36 -23.19
C LYS A 117 17.84 -2.72 -22.62
N PRO A 118 17.25 -3.64 -23.39
CA PRO A 118 17.07 -5.01 -22.97
C PRO A 118 18.40 -5.66 -22.58
N LEU A 119 18.35 -6.54 -21.56
CA LEU A 119 19.50 -7.29 -21.09
C LEU A 119 19.23 -8.79 -21.26
N LEU A 120 20.11 -9.50 -21.95
CA LEU A 120 20.03 -10.95 -22.15
C LEU A 120 21.23 -11.63 -21.49
N ARG A 121 20.98 -12.71 -20.76
CA ARG A 121 22.02 -13.47 -20.10
C ARG A 121 22.81 -14.32 -21.12
N LYS A 122 24.07 -14.01 -21.31
CA LYS A 122 25.00 -14.71 -22.16
C LYS A 122 26.25 -15.10 -21.37
N GLY A 123 26.60 -16.37 -21.34
CA GLY A 123 27.79 -16.83 -20.62
C GLY A 123 27.78 -16.50 -19.12
N GLY A 124 26.59 -16.47 -18.48
CA GLY A 124 26.42 -16.18 -17.05
C GLY A 124 26.23 -14.70 -16.71
N SER A 125 26.52 -13.75 -17.61
CA SER A 125 26.39 -12.30 -17.39
C SER A 125 25.25 -11.70 -18.21
N LEU A 126 24.55 -10.70 -17.65
CA LEU A 126 23.57 -9.90 -18.39
C LEU A 126 24.31 -8.90 -19.29
N THR A 127 23.98 -8.91 -20.57
CA THR A 127 24.56 -8.03 -21.59
C THR A 127 23.47 -7.27 -22.33
N GLU A 128 23.74 -6.02 -22.68
CA GLU A 128 22.81 -5.22 -23.50
C GLU A 128 22.63 -5.85 -24.88
N VAL A 129 21.36 -5.90 -25.32
CA VAL A 129 20.97 -6.40 -26.64
C VAL A 129 19.95 -5.46 -27.29
N THR A 130 19.66 -5.67 -28.56
CA THR A 130 18.59 -4.94 -29.24
C THR A 130 17.21 -5.47 -28.85
N TRP A 131 16.18 -4.67 -29.07
CA TRP A 131 14.80 -5.13 -28.88
C TRP A 131 14.44 -6.31 -29.80
N GLU A 132 14.95 -6.31 -31.02
CA GLU A 132 14.74 -7.41 -31.97
C GLU A 132 15.35 -8.72 -31.47
N GLU A 133 16.58 -8.68 -30.97
CA GLU A 133 17.24 -9.85 -30.38
C GLU A 133 16.50 -10.34 -29.12
N ALA A 134 16.08 -9.41 -28.26
CA ALA A 134 15.36 -9.72 -27.03
C ALA A 134 13.98 -10.38 -27.30
N LEU A 135 13.21 -9.79 -28.22
CA LEU A 135 11.89 -10.32 -28.61
C LEU A 135 12.01 -11.63 -29.39
N GLY A 136 13.05 -11.77 -30.22
CA GLY A 136 13.34 -13.04 -30.91
C GLY A 136 13.68 -14.18 -29.94
N ALA A 137 14.50 -13.90 -28.92
CA ALA A 137 14.79 -14.87 -27.85
C ALA A 137 13.52 -15.26 -27.07
N LEU A 138 12.66 -14.28 -26.82
CA LEU A 138 11.38 -14.50 -26.14
C LEU A 138 10.42 -15.35 -27.00
N GLU A 139 10.26 -15.04 -28.27
CA GLU A 139 9.38 -15.77 -29.19
C GLU A 139 9.73 -17.26 -29.29
N GLN A 140 11.04 -17.58 -29.28
CA GLN A 140 11.49 -18.97 -29.24
C GLN A 140 11.02 -19.72 -27.99
N LYS A 141 10.83 -19.02 -26.87
CA LYS A 141 10.44 -19.63 -25.57
C LYS A 141 8.92 -19.68 -25.36
N VAL A 142 8.20 -18.65 -25.78
CA VAL A 142 6.78 -18.48 -25.47
C VAL A 142 5.87 -18.28 -26.70
N GLY A 143 6.42 -18.15 -27.90
CA GLY A 143 5.64 -18.00 -29.14
C GLY A 143 4.76 -19.22 -29.42
N ALA A 144 3.86 -19.12 -30.40
CA ALA A 144 2.94 -20.18 -30.76
C ALA A 144 3.61 -21.49 -31.15
N ALA A 145 4.82 -21.41 -31.69
CA ALA A 145 5.63 -22.57 -32.12
C ALA A 145 6.58 -23.12 -31.04
N SER A 146 6.60 -22.55 -29.84
CA SER A 146 7.57 -22.94 -28.78
C SER A 146 7.33 -24.34 -28.19
N GLY A 147 6.12 -24.88 -28.32
CA GLY A 147 5.72 -26.14 -27.69
C GLY A 147 5.63 -26.10 -26.15
N LEU A 148 5.72 -24.92 -25.53
CA LEU A 148 5.64 -24.76 -24.09
C LEU A 148 4.24 -25.15 -23.58
N ALA A 149 4.18 -26.14 -22.68
CA ALA A 149 2.93 -26.55 -22.02
C ALA A 149 2.45 -25.43 -21.06
N GLY A 150 1.15 -25.14 -21.07
CA GLY A 150 0.58 -24.02 -20.37
C GLY A 150 0.79 -24.05 -18.85
N ASP A 151 0.68 -25.20 -18.23
CA ASP A 151 0.93 -25.38 -16.77
C ASP A 151 2.39 -25.15 -16.36
N ARG A 152 3.32 -25.08 -17.30
CA ARG A 152 4.73 -24.80 -17.08
C ARG A 152 5.11 -23.32 -17.26
N PHE A 153 4.12 -22.48 -17.62
CA PHE A 153 4.25 -21.04 -17.73
C PHE A 153 3.59 -20.33 -16.53
N ALA A 154 4.22 -19.27 -16.02
CA ALA A 154 3.63 -18.46 -14.96
C ALA A 154 3.88 -16.96 -15.15
N TRP A 155 2.95 -16.16 -14.65
CA TRP A 155 3.16 -14.76 -14.28
C TRP A 155 3.34 -14.65 -12.76
N PHE A 156 4.32 -13.88 -12.34
CA PHE A 156 4.50 -13.40 -10.97
C PHE A 156 4.43 -11.87 -10.98
N THR A 157 3.41 -11.30 -10.35
CA THR A 157 3.20 -9.85 -10.41
C THR A 157 2.96 -9.25 -9.02
N GLY A 158 3.15 -7.93 -8.91
CA GLY A 158 2.47 -7.12 -7.90
C GLY A 158 0.98 -7.00 -8.22
N THR A 159 0.29 -6.11 -7.52
CA THR A 159 -1.11 -5.78 -7.81
C THR A 159 -1.25 -5.24 -9.23
N VAL A 160 -2.08 -5.88 -10.05
CA VAL A 160 -2.40 -5.46 -11.41
C VAL A 160 -3.87 -5.07 -11.50
N SER A 161 -4.17 -4.00 -12.23
CA SER A 161 -5.55 -3.52 -12.41
C SER A 161 -5.77 -2.94 -13.82
N GLY A 162 -7.01 -2.53 -14.11
CA GLY A 162 -7.36 -1.92 -15.37
C GLY A 162 -7.18 -2.85 -16.55
N HIS A 163 -6.94 -2.29 -17.72
CA HIS A 163 -6.83 -3.05 -18.97
C HIS A 163 -5.55 -3.92 -19.02
N GLN A 164 -4.51 -3.59 -18.25
CA GLN A 164 -3.34 -4.48 -18.14
C GLN A 164 -3.73 -5.81 -17.46
N SER A 165 -4.63 -5.81 -16.47
CA SER A 165 -5.16 -7.03 -15.86
C SER A 165 -5.96 -7.88 -16.86
N VAL A 166 -6.72 -7.22 -17.75
CA VAL A 166 -7.47 -7.88 -18.82
C VAL A 166 -6.52 -8.56 -19.82
N LEU A 167 -5.52 -7.82 -20.34
CA LEU A 167 -4.55 -8.35 -21.30
C LEU A 167 -3.67 -9.46 -20.70
N LEU A 168 -3.27 -9.32 -19.43
CA LEU A 168 -2.51 -10.35 -18.73
C LEU A 168 -3.32 -11.63 -18.59
N SER A 169 -4.61 -11.52 -18.24
CA SER A 169 -5.51 -12.66 -18.15
C SER A 169 -5.71 -13.33 -19.53
N ALA A 170 -5.84 -12.52 -20.59
CA ALA A 170 -5.92 -13.01 -21.97
C ALA A 170 -4.63 -13.74 -22.39
N HIS A 171 -3.44 -13.22 -21.99
CA HIS A 171 -2.17 -13.88 -22.27
C HIS A 171 -2.06 -15.23 -21.55
N LEU A 172 -2.44 -15.30 -20.26
CA LEU A 172 -2.49 -16.57 -19.53
C LEU A 172 -3.40 -17.59 -20.23
N ALA A 173 -4.58 -17.15 -20.67
CA ALA A 173 -5.51 -18.00 -21.42
C ALA A 173 -4.90 -18.47 -22.75
N ALA A 174 -4.22 -17.58 -23.50
CA ALA A 174 -3.53 -17.91 -24.74
C ALA A 174 -2.36 -18.88 -24.54
N MET A 175 -1.72 -18.83 -23.37
CA MET A 175 -0.69 -19.79 -22.95
C MET A 175 -1.30 -21.12 -22.46
N GLY A 176 -2.60 -21.19 -22.19
CA GLY A 176 -3.23 -22.33 -21.52
C GLY A 176 -2.85 -22.45 -20.03
N SER A 177 -2.36 -21.39 -19.42
CA SER A 177 -1.89 -21.37 -18.05
C SER A 177 -2.92 -20.77 -17.09
N LYS A 178 -2.93 -21.28 -15.84
CA LYS A 178 -3.66 -20.70 -14.70
C LYS A 178 -2.71 -20.12 -13.65
N ASN A 179 -1.41 -20.17 -13.85
CA ASN A 179 -0.39 -19.82 -12.88
C ASN A 179 -0.15 -18.30 -12.87
N HIS A 180 -0.98 -17.58 -12.13
CA HIS A 180 -0.79 -16.18 -11.81
C HIS A 180 -0.57 -16.04 -10.30
N PHE A 181 0.66 -15.75 -9.91
CA PHE A 181 1.05 -15.47 -8.53
C PHE A 181 1.06 -13.96 -8.33
N ILE A 182 0.32 -13.46 -7.35
CA ILE A 182 0.19 -12.03 -7.08
C ILE A 182 0.68 -11.75 -5.66
N HIS A 183 1.73 -10.96 -5.54
CA HIS A 183 2.41 -10.72 -4.27
C HIS A 183 2.45 -9.25 -3.87
N GLU A 184 2.05 -8.99 -2.64
CA GLU A 184 2.26 -7.73 -1.92
C GLU A 184 2.71 -8.04 -0.50
N THR A 185 3.85 -7.48 -0.08
CA THR A 185 4.36 -7.66 1.30
C THR A 185 3.51 -6.88 2.31
N ILE A 186 3.14 -5.64 1.96
CA ILE A 186 2.20 -4.82 2.72
C ILE A 186 0.82 -5.02 2.10
N ASN A 187 -0.02 -5.79 2.76
CA ASN A 187 -1.32 -6.22 2.26
C ASN A 187 -2.34 -6.33 3.38
N ASP A 188 -3.57 -6.63 3.01
CA ASP A 188 -4.73 -6.85 3.89
C ASP A 188 -5.47 -8.15 3.52
N ALA A 189 -4.75 -9.13 2.99
CA ALA A 189 -5.34 -10.36 2.47
C ALA A 189 -6.14 -11.15 3.53
N VAL A 190 -5.65 -11.19 4.76
CA VAL A 190 -6.35 -11.81 5.89
C VAL A 190 -7.64 -11.05 6.21
N GLY A 191 -7.59 -9.72 6.31
CA GLY A 191 -8.77 -8.88 6.55
C GLY A 191 -9.82 -9.02 5.46
N ARG A 192 -9.39 -9.09 4.18
CA ARG A 192 -10.30 -9.34 3.05
C ARG A 192 -10.97 -10.72 3.13
N ALA A 193 -10.25 -11.75 3.56
CA ALA A 193 -10.80 -13.08 3.78
C ALA A 193 -11.85 -13.08 4.91
N VAL A 194 -11.55 -12.41 6.02
CA VAL A 194 -12.50 -12.22 7.14
C VAL A 194 -13.74 -11.47 6.69
N ASN A 195 -13.58 -10.36 5.97
CA ASN A 195 -14.70 -9.59 5.43
C ASN A 195 -15.57 -10.43 4.49
N ALA A 196 -14.94 -11.17 3.57
CA ALA A 196 -15.67 -12.07 2.66
C ALA A 196 -16.47 -13.13 3.42
N ASP A 197 -15.85 -13.77 4.40
CA ASP A 197 -16.50 -14.82 5.19
C ASP A 197 -17.59 -14.27 6.13
N MET A 198 -17.34 -13.13 6.80
CA MET A 198 -18.22 -12.58 7.82
C MET A 198 -19.26 -11.58 7.31
N LEU A 199 -19.00 -10.91 6.18
CA LEU A 199 -19.88 -9.88 5.63
C LEU A 199 -20.42 -10.24 4.23
N GLY A 200 -19.80 -11.21 3.54
CA GLY A 200 -20.13 -11.59 2.15
C GLY A 200 -19.45 -10.70 1.11
N GLU A 201 -18.58 -9.78 1.49
CA GLU A 201 -17.85 -8.87 0.61
C GLU A 201 -16.43 -8.65 1.13
N ALA A 202 -15.41 -8.89 0.29
CA ALA A 202 -14.00 -8.82 0.69
C ALA A 202 -13.51 -7.39 0.99
N THR A 203 -14.01 -6.40 0.25
CA THR A 203 -13.58 -5.00 0.34
C THR A 203 -14.76 -4.06 0.61
N PRO A 204 -15.44 -4.18 1.78
CA PRO A 204 -16.51 -3.27 2.14
C PRO A 204 -15.95 -1.85 2.30
N ARG A 205 -16.81 -0.86 2.19
CA ARG A 205 -16.43 0.53 2.41
C ARG A 205 -16.55 0.91 3.87
N TYR A 206 -15.48 1.48 4.42
CA TYR A 206 -15.42 1.98 5.78
C TYR A 206 -15.76 3.48 5.83
N ARG A 207 -16.83 3.84 6.52
CA ARG A 207 -17.31 5.23 6.65
C ARG A 207 -16.75 5.86 7.93
N PHE A 208 -15.52 6.36 7.85
CA PHE A 208 -14.85 7.05 8.97
C PHE A 208 -15.62 8.30 9.40
N ASP A 209 -16.18 9.00 8.43
CA ASP A 209 -16.96 10.22 8.61
C ASP A 209 -18.23 10.03 9.45
N GLU A 210 -18.77 8.83 9.51
CA GLU A 210 -19.92 8.48 10.34
C GLU A 210 -19.54 7.97 11.75
N ALA A 211 -18.30 7.52 11.93
CA ALA A 211 -17.86 6.99 13.21
C ALA A 211 -17.64 8.10 14.24
N LYS A 212 -17.99 7.84 15.51
CA LYS A 212 -17.66 8.71 16.64
C LYS A 212 -16.44 8.19 17.42
N VAL A 213 -16.17 6.88 17.32
CA VAL A 213 -14.98 6.22 17.85
C VAL A 213 -14.44 5.28 16.77
N ILE A 214 -13.17 5.36 16.52
CA ILE A 214 -12.43 4.34 15.74
C ILE A 214 -11.52 3.60 16.73
N LEU A 215 -11.70 2.27 16.82
CA LEU A 215 -10.81 1.37 17.51
C LEU A 215 -10.04 0.56 16.48
N SER A 216 -8.74 0.74 16.40
CA SER A 216 -7.89 0.11 15.40
C SER A 216 -6.91 -0.85 16.06
N PHE A 217 -6.84 -2.07 15.55
CA PHE A 217 -5.92 -3.11 15.96
C PHE A 217 -4.84 -3.28 14.91
N GLY A 218 -3.72 -2.61 15.09
CA GLY A 218 -2.56 -2.70 14.22
C GLY A 218 -2.74 -2.22 12.79
N SER A 219 -3.86 -1.54 12.47
CA SER A 219 -4.07 -0.96 11.14
C SER A 219 -3.38 0.39 11.05
N ASP A 220 -2.27 0.45 10.30
CA ASP A 220 -1.56 1.71 10.04
C ASP A 220 -2.14 2.43 8.81
N PHE A 221 -3.42 2.74 8.87
CA PHE A 221 -4.16 3.34 7.76
C PHE A 221 -3.70 4.77 7.39
N LEU A 222 -2.99 5.47 8.27
CA LEU A 222 -2.36 6.76 7.97
C LEU A 222 -0.94 6.62 7.39
N GLY A 223 -0.30 5.47 7.61
CA GLY A 223 1.06 5.18 7.20
C GLY A 223 1.14 4.10 6.12
N ALA A 224 1.72 2.96 6.46
CA ALA A 224 1.95 1.85 5.53
C ALA A 224 0.73 0.92 5.37
N GLY A 225 -0.44 1.49 5.10
CA GLY A 225 -1.68 0.76 4.79
C GLY A 225 -1.98 0.74 3.29
N THR A 226 -2.95 -0.07 2.86
CA THR A 226 -3.26 -0.33 1.45
C THR A 226 -3.70 0.88 0.62
N SER A 227 -4.21 1.94 1.24
CA SER A 227 -4.61 3.19 0.55
C SER A 227 -4.46 4.41 1.47
N PRO A 228 -3.22 4.82 1.80
CA PRO A 228 -2.97 5.79 2.87
C PRO A 228 -3.61 7.16 2.62
N VAL A 229 -3.65 7.66 1.39
CA VAL A 229 -4.24 8.98 1.09
C VAL A 229 -5.75 8.97 1.20
N TYR A 230 -6.40 7.90 0.74
CA TYR A 230 -7.84 7.72 0.90
C TYR A 230 -8.25 7.71 2.37
N PHE A 231 -7.59 6.87 3.17
CA PHE A 231 -7.88 6.76 4.61
C PHE A 231 -7.48 8.00 5.40
N ALA A 232 -6.38 8.68 5.05
CA ALA A 232 -6.01 9.97 5.66
C ALA A 232 -7.07 11.04 5.38
N THR A 233 -7.68 11.03 4.20
CA THR A 233 -8.79 11.94 3.87
C THR A 233 -10.05 11.61 4.67
N ALA A 234 -10.39 10.33 4.78
CA ALA A 234 -11.50 9.86 5.59
C ALA A 234 -11.30 10.19 7.09
N TYR A 235 -10.07 9.97 7.59
CA TYR A 235 -9.68 10.34 8.95
C TYR A 235 -9.79 11.85 9.21
N SER A 236 -9.39 12.70 8.26
CA SER A 236 -9.55 14.15 8.38
C SER A 236 -11.02 14.55 8.59
N LYS A 237 -11.96 13.91 7.89
CA LYS A 237 -13.40 14.14 8.08
C LYS A 237 -13.86 13.66 9.47
N PHE A 238 -13.44 12.48 9.89
CA PHE A 238 -13.69 11.93 11.22
C PHE A 238 -13.24 12.88 12.34
N ARG A 239 -12.14 13.59 12.16
CA ARG A 239 -11.55 14.51 13.15
C ARG A 239 -12.10 15.94 13.07
N SER A 240 -12.89 16.29 12.05
CA SER A 240 -13.36 17.68 11.82
C SER A 240 -14.60 18.05 12.63
N GLY A 241 -15.28 17.08 13.26
CA GLY A 241 -16.53 17.33 14.00
C GLY A 241 -16.33 17.98 15.38
N SER A 242 -17.43 18.45 15.97
CA SER A 242 -17.49 18.92 17.37
C SER A 242 -18.66 18.24 18.09
N PRO A 243 -18.42 17.33 19.06
CA PRO A 243 -17.10 16.85 19.47
C PRO A 243 -16.42 16.05 18.36
N ARG A 244 -15.10 16.14 18.29
CA ARG A 244 -14.32 15.36 17.30
C ARG A 244 -14.36 13.86 17.61
N GLY A 245 -14.18 13.03 16.58
CA GLY A 245 -14.06 11.60 16.74
C GLY A 245 -12.86 11.19 17.61
N VAL A 246 -12.96 10.07 18.32
CA VAL A 246 -11.91 9.52 19.19
C VAL A 246 -11.23 8.35 18.50
N LEU A 247 -9.91 8.41 18.32
CA LEU A 247 -9.10 7.32 17.79
C LEU A 247 -8.40 6.58 18.93
N ILE A 248 -8.60 5.27 18.98
CA ILE A 248 -7.90 4.34 19.89
C ILE A 248 -7.08 3.40 19.01
N GLN A 249 -5.78 3.33 19.23
CA GLN A 249 -4.88 2.44 18.48
C GLN A 249 -4.27 1.39 19.41
N VAL A 250 -4.49 0.12 19.11
CA VAL A 250 -4.00 -1.06 19.84
C VAL A 250 -2.95 -1.73 18.97
N GLU A 251 -1.69 -1.73 19.37
CA GLU A 251 -0.59 -2.27 18.57
C GLU A 251 0.68 -2.51 19.40
N PRO A 252 1.59 -3.39 18.99
CA PRO A 252 2.85 -3.63 19.73
C PRO A 252 3.88 -2.52 19.57
N LYS A 253 3.84 -1.76 18.47
CA LYS A 253 4.76 -0.66 18.14
C LYS A 253 3.96 0.51 17.60
N MET A 254 4.25 1.71 18.09
CA MET A 254 3.59 2.94 17.64
C MET A 254 3.88 3.21 16.17
N THR A 255 2.81 3.16 15.37
CA THR A 255 2.81 3.53 13.95
C THR A 255 2.46 5.00 13.77
N LEU A 256 2.40 5.49 12.52
CA LEU A 256 1.90 6.84 12.25
C LEU A 256 0.45 7.00 12.72
N THR A 257 -0.37 5.97 12.59
CA THR A 257 -1.75 5.95 13.12
C THR A 257 -1.74 6.03 14.65
N GLY A 258 -0.88 5.25 15.32
CA GLY A 258 -0.72 5.28 16.78
C GLY A 258 -0.24 6.63 17.30
N GLY A 259 0.65 7.30 16.59
CA GLY A 259 1.13 8.64 16.92
C GLY A 259 0.06 9.73 16.80
N ASN A 260 -1.04 9.46 16.10
CA ASN A 260 -2.20 10.36 15.96
C ASN A 260 -3.40 9.95 16.83
N ALA A 261 -3.28 8.86 17.60
CA ALA A 261 -4.36 8.35 18.44
C ALA A 261 -4.57 9.21 19.71
N ASP A 262 -5.83 9.32 20.17
CA ASP A 262 -6.15 9.91 21.46
C ASP A 262 -5.80 8.96 22.61
N LEU A 263 -5.81 7.65 22.33
CA LEU A 263 -5.37 6.61 23.25
C LEU A 263 -4.56 5.56 22.48
N TRP A 264 -3.27 5.51 22.74
CA TRP A 264 -2.41 4.44 22.28
C TRP A 264 -2.29 3.33 23.33
N VAL A 265 -2.49 2.09 22.92
CA VAL A 265 -2.54 0.91 23.80
C VAL A 265 -1.47 -0.08 23.36
N PRO A 266 -0.32 -0.12 24.02
CA PRO A 266 0.68 -1.16 23.76
C PRO A 266 0.15 -2.53 24.22
N ILE A 267 0.32 -3.53 23.36
CA ILE A 267 0.03 -4.92 23.69
C ILE A 267 1.14 -5.84 23.20
N ARG A 268 1.21 -7.01 23.80
CA ARG A 268 2.15 -8.06 23.36
C ARG A 268 1.80 -8.51 21.93
N PRO A 269 2.77 -8.63 21.01
CA PRO A 269 2.53 -9.08 19.64
C PRO A 269 1.79 -10.43 19.60
N GLY A 270 0.77 -10.56 18.73
CA GLY A 270 -0.04 -11.76 18.55
C GLY A 270 -1.14 -11.97 19.58
N THR A 271 -1.41 -10.97 20.44
CA THR A 271 -2.49 -11.04 21.43
C THR A 271 -3.66 -10.11 21.13
N GLU A 272 -3.68 -9.50 19.95
CA GLU A 272 -4.70 -8.56 19.49
C GLU A 272 -6.09 -9.17 19.50
N GLY A 273 -6.25 -10.40 19.01
CA GLY A 273 -7.52 -11.13 19.02
C GLY A 273 -8.02 -11.43 20.44
N THR A 274 -7.12 -11.80 21.35
CA THR A 274 -7.42 -11.99 22.77
C THR A 274 -7.90 -10.70 23.42
N PHE A 275 -7.26 -9.55 23.08
CA PHE A 275 -7.68 -8.25 23.58
C PHE A 275 -9.07 -7.86 23.03
N ALA A 276 -9.34 -8.14 21.74
CA ALA A 276 -10.65 -7.90 21.13
C ALA A 276 -11.76 -8.72 21.81
N LEU A 277 -11.52 -10.02 22.08
CA LEU A 277 -12.48 -10.86 22.83
C LEU A 277 -12.67 -10.38 24.27
N GLY A 278 -11.62 -9.84 24.91
CA GLY A 278 -11.74 -9.20 26.22
C GLY A 278 -12.65 -7.97 26.19
N ILE A 279 -12.56 -7.14 25.16
CA ILE A 279 -13.49 -6.01 24.96
C ILE A 279 -14.91 -6.53 24.72
N ALA A 280 -15.09 -7.58 23.89
CA ALA A 280 -16.39 -8.20 23.66
C ALA A 280 -17.02 -8.71 24.99
N ASN A 281 -16.21 -9.35 25.84
CA ASN A 281 -16.65 -9.79 27.18
C ASN A 281 -17.14 -8.60 28.04
N GLN A 282 -16.41 -7.48 28.05
CA GLN A 282 -16.82 -6.28 28.78
C GLN A 282 -18.09 -5.65 28.20
N LEU A 283 -18.26 -5.62 26.88
CA LEU A 283 -19.50 -5.15 26.24
C LEU A 283 -20.72 -5.97 26.65
N LEU A 284 -20.59 -7.31 26.61
CA LEU A 284 -21.68 -8.19 27.07
C LEU A 284 -22.01 -8.00 28.56
N LYS A 285 -20.99 -7.86 29.42
CA LYS A 285 -21.18 -7.54 30.85
C LYS A 285 -21.85 -6.18 31.07
N GLN A 286 -21.65 -5.23 30.18
CA GLN A 286 -22.29 -3.91 30.19
C GLN A 286 -23.68 -3.92 29.52
N GLY A 287 -24.22 -5.09 29.14
CA GLY A 287 -25.56 -5.24 28.61
C GLY A 287 -25.72 -4.93 27.11
N VAL A 288 -24.66 -5.06 26.33
CA VAL A 288 -24.79 -5.10 24.87
C VAL A 288 -25.50 -6.40 24.49
N ASP A 289 -26.47 -6.29 23.58
CA ASP A 289 -27.32 -7.42 23.20
C ASP A 289 -26.51 -8.55 22.56
N ALA A 290 -26.67 -9.74 23.07
CA ALA A 290 -26.07 -10.97 22.55
C ALA A 290 -27.08 -11.83 21.76
N ALA A 291 -28.27 -11.31 21.46
CA ALA A 291 -29.24 -12.01 20.64
C ALA A 291 -28.63 -12.34 19.26
N GLY A 292 -28.76 -13.58 18.84
CA GLY A 292 -28.13 -14.04 17.56
C GLY A 292 -26.65 -14.41 17.65
N VAL A 293 -25.96 -14.23 18.77
CA VAL A 293 -24.58 -14.72 18.93
C VAL A 293 -24.63 -16.24 19.22
N PRO A 294 -23.98 -17.07 18.37
CA PRO A 294 -23.92 -18.53 18.61
C PRO A 294 -23.33 -18.90 19.97
N GLU A 295 -23.79 -19.99 20.55
CA GLU A 295 -23.39 -20.40 21.90
C GLU A 295 -21.88 -20.66 22.04
N ASN A 296 -21.27 -21.28 21.04
CA ASN A 296 -19.82 -21.49 21.01
C ASN A 296 -19.03 -20.17 21.04
N ILE A 297 -19.52 -19.13 20.35
CA ILE A 297 -18.90 -17.79 20.33
C ILE A 297 -19.12 -17.09 21.69
N ARG A 298 -20.33 -17.22 22.29
CA ARG A 298 -20.60 -16.70 23.64
C ARG A 298 -19.66 -17.32 24.65
N THR A 299 -19.50 -18.64 24.62
CA THR A 299 -18.60 -19.37 25.49
C THR A 299 -17.14 -18.92 25.30
N LEU A 300 -16.70 -18.74 24.05
CA LEU A 300 -15.38 -18.21 23.74
C LEU A 300 -15.19 -16.81 24.35
N ILE A 301 -16.12 -15.89 24.14
CA ILE A 301 -16.08 -14.54 24.72
C ILE A 301 -16.07 -14.60 26.27
N ALA A 302 -16.91 -15.43 26.88
CA ALA A 302 -16.98 -15.59 28.32
C ALA A 302 -15.66 -16.06 28.96
N GLY A 303 -14.87 -16.87 28.20
CA GLY A 303 -13.56 -17.35 28.63
C GLY A 303 -12.44 -16.27 28.58
N HIS A 304 -12.75 -15.05 28.11
CA HIS A 304 -11.80 -13.93 27.99
C HIS A 304 -12.16 -12.80 28.98
N ASP A 305 -12.14 -13.10 30.29
CA ASP A 305 -12.34 -12.09 31.33
C ASP A 305 -11.17 -11.06 31.36
N ALA A 306 -11.45 -9.86 31.90
CA ALA A 306 -10.53 -8.74 31.82
C ALA A 306 -9.19 -8.99 32.52
N GLU A 307 -9.17 -9.70 33.64
CA GLU A 307 -7.92 -9.97 34.39
C GLU A 307 -7.02 -10.96 33.63
N LYS A 308 -7.63 -12.04 33.10
CA LYS A 308 -6.91 -13.01 32.27
C LYS A 308 -6.35 -12.34 31.01
N VAL A 309 -7.16 -11.53 30.33
CA VAL A 309 -6.74 -10.82 29.12
C VAL A 309 -5.64 -9.82 29.43
N ALA A 310 -5.74 -9.05 30.51
CA ALA A 310 -4.70 -8.10 30.95
C ALA A 310 -3.35 -8.79 31.15
N LYS A 311 -3.33 -9.95 31.81
CA LYS A 311 -2.12 -10.74 32.04
C LYS A 311 -1.50 -11.24 30.72
N ILE A 312 -2.31 -11.72 29.78
CA ILE A 312 -1.84 -12.23 28.47
C ILE A 312 -1.29 -11.10 27.62
N THR A 313 -1.99 -9.99 27.54
CA THR A 313 -1.68 -8.91 26.59
C THR A 313 -0.67 -7.89 27.10
N GLY A 314 -0.41 -7.87 28.41
CA GLY A 314 0.40 -6.83 29.08
C GLY A 314 -0.33 -5.50 29.25
N SER A 315 -1.66 -5.45 29.01
CA SER A 315 -2.50 -4.26 29.22
C SER A 315 -3.13 -4.27 30.63
N SER A 316 -4.18 -3.49 30.90
CA SER A 316 -4.88 -3.51 32.18
C SER A 316 -6.38 -3.77 31.99
N ALA A 317 -7.00 -4.37 33.04
CA ALA A 317 -8.44 -4.65 33.07
C ALA A 317 -9.28 -3.37 33.01
N GLU A 318 -8.83 -2.29 33.67
CA GLU A 318 -9.50 -0.99 33.66
C GLU A 318 -9.50 -0.38 32.25
N ARG A 319 -8.39 -0.55 31.49
CA ARG A 319 -8.30 -0.08 30.12
C ARG A 319 -9.28 -0.80 29.20
N LEU A 320 -9.41 -2.11 29.34
CA LEU A 320 -10.42 -2.91 28.62
C LEU A 320 -11.84 -2.41 28.91
N ALA A 321 -12.19 -2.25 30.19
CA ALA A 321 -13.50 -1.76 30.61
C ALA A 321 -13.78 -0.35 30.06
N ARG A 322 -12.79 0.57 30.14
CA ARG A 322 -12.91 1.94 29.62
C ARG A 322 -13.14 1.96 28.10
N ILE A 323 -12.43 1.14 27.34
CA ILE A 323 -12.60 1.06 25.88
C ILE A 323 -14.01 0.54 25.55
N ALA A 324 -14.47 -0.53 26.22
CA ALA A 324 -15.81 -1.06 26.04
C ALA A 324 -16.90 0.01 26.32
N THR A 325 -16.75 0.77 27.41
CA THR A 325 -17.67 1.87 27.77
C THR A 325 -17.68 2.95 26.67
N LEU A 326 -16.51 3.38 26.18
CA LEU A 326 -16.42 4.38 25.10
C LEU A 326 -17.12 3.92 23.82
N LEU A 327 -16.93 2.65 23.42
CA LEU A 327 -17.57 2.08 22.25
C LEU A 327 -19.09 2.01 22.37
N LYS A 328 -19.60 1.67 23.57
CA LYS A 328 -21.03 1.61 23.85
C LYS A 328 -21.68 3.00 23.88
N GLU A 329 -21.06 3.96 24.55
CA GLU A 329 -21.61 5.32 24.75
C GLU A 329 -21.54 6.20 23.50
N ARG A 330 -20.51 5.99 22.66
CA ARG A 330 -20.27 6.82 21.47
C ARG A 330 -20.52 6.01 20.20
N SER A 331 -21.75 5.54 20.01
CA SER A 331 -22.20 4.88 18.78
C SER A 331 -22.55 5.93 17.68
N PRO A 332 -22.38 5.61 16.39
CA PRO A 332 -21.73 4.43 15.84
C PRO A 332 -20.22 4.49 15.98
N SER A 333 -19.61 3.32 16.11
CA SER A 333 -18.16 3.15 16.12
C SER A 333 -17.67 2.45 14.85
N LEU A 334 -16.35 2.33 14.69
CA LEU A 334 -15.71 1.54 13.65
C LEU A 334 -14.54 0.78 14.27
N VAL A 335 -14.47 -0.52 14.09
CA VAL A 335 -13.36 -1.33 14.57
C VAL A 335 -12.60 -1.92 13.39
N LEU A 336 -11.28 -1.71 13.35
CA LEU A 336 -10.41 -2.09 12.23
C LEU A 336 -9.34 -3.08 12.69
N ALA A 337 -9.06 -4.10 11.88
CA ALA A 337 -7.87 -4.93 11.96
C ALA A 337 -6.83 -4.48 10.92
N GLY A 338 -5.57 -4.84 11.11
CA GLY A 338 -4.51 -4.59 10.13
C GLY A 338 -3.24 -5.38 10.44
N ALA A 339 -2.13 -4.98 9.83
CA ALA A 339 -0.92 -5.76 9.69
C ALA A 339 -0.43 -6.49 10.94
N SER A 340 -0.34 -5.84 12.12
CA SER A 340 0.14 -6.53 13.33
C SER A 340 -0.85 -7.55 13.87
N THR A 341 -2.14 -7.38 13.63
CA THR A 341 -3.18 -8.34 13.98
C THR A 341 -3.23 -9.50 12.98
N GLU A 342 -3.08 -9.20 11.71
CA GLU A 342 -3.26 -10.13 10.60
C GLU A 342 -2.02 -10.99 10.33
N GLY A 343 -0.83 -10.48 10.62
CA GLY A 343 0.45 -11.09 10.22
C GLY A 343 0.94 -12.23 11.12
N HIS A 344 0.07 -12.91 11.84
CA HIS A 344 0.38 -14.08 12.68
C HIS A 344 -0.22 -15.38 12.12
N ALA A 345 0.26 -16.53 12.59
CA ALA A 345 -0.28 -17.84 12.20
C ALA A 345 -1.77 -18.05 12.57
N HIS A 346 -2.34 -17.18 13.40
CA HIS A 346 -3.74 -17.12 13.77
C HIS A 346 -4.38 -15.77 13.41
N GLY A 347 -3.82 -15.09 12.43
CA GLY A 347 -4.24 -13.74 11.98
C GLY A 347 -5.70 -13.68 11.58
N TYR A 348 -6.21 -14.71 10.88
CA TYR A 348 -7.63 -14.81 10.54
C TYR A 348 -8.53 -14.80 11.78
N SER A 349 -8.23 -15.63 12.77
CA SER A 349 -9.02 -15.67 14.03
C SER A 349 -8.93 -14.37 14.81
N ALA A 350 -7.75 -13.71 14.81
CA ALA A 350 -7.57 -12.42 15.46
C ALA A 350 -8.38 -11.31 14.77
N ALA A 351 -8.34 -11.24 13.44
CA ALA A 351 -9.12 -10.28 12.66
C ALA A 351 -10.64 -10.57 12.76
N ALA A 352 -11.04 -11.85 12.82
CA ALA A 352 -12.44 -12.25 13.06
C ALA A 352 -12.94 -11.81 14.43
N ALA A 353 -12.09 -11.87 15.47
CA ALA A 353 -12.44 -11.35 16.80
C ALA A 353 -12.64 -9.81 16.76
N VAL A 354 -11.84 -9.10 15.99
CA VAL A 354 -12.03 -7.66 15.75
C VAL A 354 -13.32 -7.38 14.99
N MET A 355 -13.64 -8.13 13.92
CA MET A 355 -14.90 -7.99 13.19
C MET A 355 -16.12 -8.35 14.05
N THR A 356 -15.99 -9.30 14.99
CA THR A 356 -17.04 -9.63 15.95
C THR A 356 -17.46 -8.41 16.76
N LEU A 357 -16.53 -7.52 17.14
CA LEU A 357 -16.88 -6.26 17.81
C LEU A 357 -17.78 -5.37 16.94
N ASN A 358 -17.53 -5.28 15.64
CA ASN A 358 -18.38 -4.49 14.73
C ASN A 358 -19.80 -5.07 14.67
N ILE A 359 -19.94 -6.38 14.61
CA ILE A 359 -21.26 -7.05 14.57
C ILE A 359 -22.00 -6.83 15.90
N LEU A 360 -21.36 -7.03 17.05
CA LEU A 360 -21.94 -6.81 18.37
C LEU A 360 -22.38 -5.35 18.59
N LEU A 361 -21.63 -4.38 18.05
CA LEU A 361 -21.91 -2.95 18.18
C LEU A 361 -22.91 -2.44 17.14
N GLY A 362 -23.37 -3.29 16.21
CA GLY A 362 -24.29 -2.92 15.14
C GLY A 362 -23.70 -1.88 14.18
N ASN A 363 -22.41 -1.98 13.86
CA ASN A 363 -21.68 -1.08 12.96
C ASN A 363 -21.91 -1.40 11.48
N VAL A 364 -22.35 -2.64 11.16
CA VAL A 364 -22.70 -3.04 9.79
C VAL A 364 -23.91 -2.24 9.33
N ASP A 365 -23.89 -1.80 8.07
CA ASP A 365 -24.82 -0.87 7.42
C ASP A 365 -24.81 0.57 7.99
N LYS A 366 -23.90 0.88 8.95
CA LYS A 366 -23.66 2.24 9.45
C LYS A 366 -22.26 2.73 9.08
N THR A 367 -21.24 2.19 9.71
CA THR A 367 -19.83 2.55 9.47
C THR A 367 -19.11 1.54 8.58
N ILE A 368 -19.66 0.36 8.39
CA ILE A 368 -19.24 -0.64 7.39
C ILE A 368 -20.39 -0.86 6.45
N VAL A 369 -20.23 -0.46 5.19
CA VAL A 369 -21.28 -0.56 4.18
C VAL A 369 -20.77 -1.28 2.94
N ALA A 370 -21.66 -1.88 2.15
CA ALA A 370 -21.28 -2.51 0.91
C ALA A 370 -20.63 -1.50 -0.05
N SER A 371 -19.55 -1.90 -0.71
CA SER A 371 -18.91 -1.07 -1.75
C SER A 371 -19.64 -1.14 -3.09
N GLY A 372 -20.49 -2.15 -3.25
CA GLY A 372 -21.18 -2.44 -4.50
C GLY A 372 -20.27 -3.08 -5.55
N SER A 373 -20.87 -3.63 -6.60
CA SER A 373 -20.16 -4.26 -7.71
C SER A 373 -20.06 -3.32 -8.92
N SER A 374 -18.94 -3.43 -9.63
CA SER A 374 -18.70 -2.76 -10.91
C SER A 374 -19.17 -3.68 -12.07
N PRO A 375 -19.60 -3.11 -13.22
CA PRO A 375 -19.82 -3.87 -14.42
C PRO A 375 -18.51 -4.39 -15.07
N PHE A 376 -17.35 -4.00 -14.53
CA PHE A 376 -16.02 -4.35 -15.06
C PHE A 376 -15.16 -5.10 -14.02
N PRO A 377 -15.60 -6.24 -13.45
CA PRO A 377 -14.87 -6.94 -12.40
C PRO A 377 -13.47 -7.41 -12.84
N GLN A 378 -13.27 -7.65 -14.14
CA GLN A 378 -11.98 -8.05 -14.71
C GLN A 378 -10.94 -6.93 -14.68
N MET A 379 -11.36 -5.66 -14.50
CA MET A 379 -10.48 -4.47 -14.39
C MET A 379 -10.18 -4.12 -12.93
N GLU A 380 -10.95 -4.61 -11.97
CA GLU A 380 -10.70 -4.32 -10.55
C GLU A 380 -9.32 -4.84 -10.13
N ALA A 381 -8.66 -4.11 -9.23
CA ALA A 381 -7.33 -4.46 -8.74
C ALA A 381 -7.33 -5.86 -8.13
N LYS A 382 -6.53 -6.74 -8.70
CA LYS A 382 -6.23 -8.05 -8.13
C LYS A 382 -5.19 -7.88 -7.03
N MET A 383 -5.69 -7.66 -5.82
CA MET A 383 -4.85 -7.42 -4.64
C MET A 383 -4.12 -8.70 -4.23
N GLY A 384 -2.80 -8.63 -4.19
CA GLY A 384 -1.95 -9.73 -3.72
C GLY A 384 -1.94 -9.90 -2.20
N GLY A 385 -1.24 -10.94 -1.78
CA GLY A 385 -0.88 -11.27 -0.40
C GLY A 385 0.50 -11.91 -0.37
N THR A 386 0.77 -12.69 0.64
CA THR A 386 2.04 -13.43 0.79
C THR A 386 1.90 -14.93 0.51
N ARG A 387 0.67 -15.45 0.46
CA ARG A 387 0.39 -16.87 0.15
C ARG A 387 0.96 -17.29 -1.20
N ASP A 388 0.75 -16.48 -2.22
CA ASP A 388 1.20 -16.77 -3.58
C ASP A 388 2.72 -16.78 -3.71
N LEU A 389 3.45 -16.02 -2.87
CA LEU A 389 4.90 -16.07 -2.78
C LEU A 389 5.39 -17.45 -2.31
N ALA A 390 4.75 -18.01 -1.27
CA ALA A 390 5.08 -19.36 -0.77
C ALA A 390 4.74 -20.43 -1.82
N ALA A 391 3.58 -20.33 -2.46
CA ALA A 391 3.16 -21.25 -3.52
C ALA A 391 4.10 -21.20 -4.73
N PHE A 392 4.56 -20.02 -5.11
CA PHE A 392 5.55 -19.84 -6.17
C PHE A 392 6.91 -20.47 -5.82
N ALA A 393 7.39 -20.24 -4.58
CA ALA A 393 8.63 -20.84 -4.10
C ALA A 393 8.57 -22.37 -4.13
N ASP A 394 7.42 -22.96 -3.78
CA ASP A 394 7.17 -24.40 -3.84
C ASP A 394 7.13 -24.90 -5.31
N ALA A 395 6.47 -24.17 -6.21
CA ALA A 395 6.44 -24.50 -7.64
C ALA A 395 7.84 -24.48 -8.28
N ALA A 396 8.67 -23.50 -7.91
CA ALA A 396 10.06 -23.40 -8.35
C ALA A 396 10.91 -24.58 -7.80
N ASP A 397 10.72 -24.94 -6.54
CA ASP A 397 11.42 -26.06 -5.90
C ASP A 397 11.09 -27.40 -6.57
N LYS A 398 9.81 -27.64 -6.86
CA LYS A 398 9.30 -28.83 -7.56
C LYS A 398 9.65 -28.87 -9.05
N LYS A 399 10.33 -27.84 -9.59
CA LYS A 399 10.65 -27.72 -11.02
C LYS A 399 9.41 -27.83 -11.92
N SER A 400 8.27 -27.31 -11.45
CA SER A 400 7.00 -27.37 -12.18
C SER A 400 6.84 -26.25 -13.22
N LEU A 401 7.76 -25.27 -13.26
CA LEU A 401 7.76 -24.14 -14.16
C LEU A 401 8.99 -24.15 -15.07
N ASP A 402 8.79 -23.89 -16.36
CA ASP A 402 9.86 -23.69 -17.34
C ASP A 402 10.10 -22.21 -17.64
N VAL A 403 9.02 -21.42 -17.63
CA VAL A 403 9.07 -19.99 -17.94
C VAL A 403 8.30 -19.22 -16.89
N VAL A 404 8.89 -18.16 -16.37
CA VAL A 404 8.22 -17.21 -15.49
C VAL A 404 8.47 -15.77 -15.93
N PHE A 405 7.41 -14.97 -15.89
CA PHE A 405 7.44 -13.53 -16.16
C PHE A 405 7.19 -12.76 -14.88
N PHE A 406 8.08 -11.82 -14.54
CA PHE A 406 7.99 -10.95 -13.35
C PHE A 406 7.64 -9.53 -13.73
N HIS A 407 6.61 -8.95 -13.10
CA HIS A 407 6.27 -7.54 -13.29
C HIS A 407 5.75 -6.89 -12.01
N GLY A 408 6.27 -5.71 -11.67
CA GLY A 408 5.77 -4.91 -10.55
C GLY A 408 6.02 -5.50 -9.15
N ALA A 409 6.90 -6.50 -9.04
CA ALA A 409 7.27 -7.15 -7.78
C ALA A 409 8.73 -7.57 -7.79
N ASN A 410 9.35 -7.55 -6.61
CA ASN A 410 10.74 -8.00 -6.39
C ASN A 410 10.77 -9.14 -5.36
N PRO A 411 10.29 -10.35 -5.73
CA PRO A 411 10.18 -11.47 -4.77
C PRO A 411 11.52 -11.94 -4.21
N VAL A 412 12.64 -11.79 -4.92
CA VAL A 412 13.97 -12.17 -4.41
C VAL A 412 14.35 -11.34 -3.17
N TYR A 413 13.96 -10.08 -3.15
CA TYR A 413 14.18 -9.20 -2.01
C TYR A 413 13.13 -9.40 -0.90
N THR A 414 11.83 -9.50 -1.27
CA THR A 414 10.72 -9.52 -0.31
C THR A 414 10.44 -10.89 0.31
N ALA A 415 11.04 -11.96 -0.24
CA ALA A 415 10.86 -13.30 0.31
C ALA A 415 11.54 -13.44 1.67
N PRO A 416 10.83 -14.00 2.70
CA PRO A 416 11.46 -14.48 3.91
C PRO A 416 12.61 -15.44 3.63
N GLY A 417 13.69 -15.33 4.41
CA GLY A 417 14.92 -16.11 4.18
C GLY A 417 14.69 -17.61 4.10
N HIS A 418 13.80 -18.15 4.94
CA HIS A 418 13.48 -19.58 4.98
C HIS A 418 12.89 -20.16 3.68
N LEU A 419 12.31 -19.31 2.82
CA LEU A 419 11.80 -19.77 1.52
C LEU A 419 12.92 -20.11 0.53
N GLY A 420 14.13 -19.59 0.71
CA GLY A 420 15.29 -19.89 -0.16
C GLY A 420 15.04 -19.55 -1.64
N LEU A 421 14.22 -18.51 -1.93
CA LEU A 421 13.67 -18.26 -3.26
C LEU A 421 14.76 -18.02 -4.31
N ALA A 422 15.80 -17.27 -3.98
CA ALA A 422 16.91 -16.99 -4.91
C ALA A 422 17.57 -18.27 -5.47
N GLU A 423 17.75 -19.30 -4.62
CA GLU A 423 18.29 -20.60 -5.04
C GLU A 423 17.26 -21.40 -5.84
N LYS A 424 16.00 -21.39 -5.42
CA LYS A 424 14.91 -22.12 -6.10
C LYS A 424 14.63 -21.58 -7.51
N LEU A 425 14.82 -20.29 -7.73
CA LEU A 425 14.70 -19.68 -9.07
C LEU A 425 15.70 -20.26 -10.09
N LYS A 426 16.82 -20.80 -9.66
CA LYS A 426 17.77 -21.49 -10.56
C LYS A 426 17.18 -22.75 -11.19
N ASN A 427 16.13 -23.31 -10.62
CA ASN A 427 15.39 -24.44 -11.18
C ASN A 427 14.48 -24.08 -12.34
N ILE A 428 14.19 -22.78 -12.56
CA ILE A 428 13.33 -22.32 -13.65
C ILE A 428 14.22 -22.01 -14.85
N PRO A 429 14.05 -22.72 -15.98
CA PRO A 429 14.94 -22.61 -17.14
C PRO A 429 14.99 -21.22 -17.79
N PHE A 430 13.87 -20.48 -17.78
CA PHE A 430 13.83 -19.15 -18.40
C PHE A 430 12.97 -18.15 -17.60
N LYS A 431 13.62 -17.10 -17.15
CA LYS A 431 13.03 -16.03 -16.34
C LYS A 431 13.10 -14.70 -17.08
N VAL A 432 11.97 -14.00 -17.17
CA VAL A 432 11.87 -12.68 -17.78
C VAL A 432 11.42 -11.66 -16.76
N ALA A 433 12.15 -10.57 -16.61
CA ALA A 433 11.77 -9.47 -15.73
C ALA A 433 11.40 -8.22 -16.55
N PHE A 434 10.24 -7.65 -16.27
CA PHE A 434 9.80 -6.35 -16.79
C PHE A 434 10.07 -5.32 -15.71
N SER A 435 11.17 -4.60 -15.81
CA SER A 435 11.62 -3.70 -14.76
C SER A 435 12.17 -2.38 -15.29
N ILE A 436 12.04 -1.33 -14.48
CA ILE A 436 12.65 -0.03 -14.72
C ILE A 436 14.09 0.00 -14.17
N PHE A 437 14.34 -0.75 -13.07
CA PHE A 437 15.59 -0.75 -12.32
C PHE A 437 16.21 -2.15 -12.22
N PRO A 438 17.54 -2.23 -12.04
CA PRO A 438 18.25 -3.50 -11.83
C PRO A 438 18.04 -4.00 -10.37
N ASP A 439 16.82 -4.40 -10.04
CA ASP A 439 16.52 -5.01 -8.73
C ASP A 439 16.98 -6.47 -8.67
N GLU A 440 16.92 -7.09 -7.48
CA GLU A 440 17.40 -8.45 -7.23
C GLU A 440 16.71 -9.48 -8.14
N THR A 441 15.41 -9.31 -8.41
CA THR A 441 14.66 -10.20 -9.29
C THR A 441 15.09 -10.01 -10.75
N ALA A 442 15.21 -8.78 -11.22
CA ALA A 442 15.68 -8.46 -12.56
C ALA A 442 17.11 -9.00 -12.78
N MET A 443 18.00 -8.83 -11.79
CA MET A 443 19.38 -9.32 -11.89
C MET A 443 19.47 -10.85 -11.83
N SER A 444 18.47 -11.56 -11.34
CA SER A 444 18.38 -13.03 -11.36
C SER A 444 17.75 -13.57 -12.64
N ALA A 445 17.13 -12.73 -13.47
CA ALA A 445 16.45 -13.13 -14.69
C ALA A 445 17.42 -13.50 -15.82
N ASP A 446 16.92 -14.22 -16.83
CA ASP A 446 17.65 -14.57 -18.05
C ASP A 446 17.46 -13.51 -19.13
N LEU A 447 16.32 -12.81 -19.11
CA LEU A 447 16.00 -11.68 -19.97
C LEU A 447 15.38 -10.55 -19.13
N VAL A 448 15.89 -9.34 -19.25
CA VAL A 448 15.31 -8.13 -18.66
C VAL A 448 14.82 -7.23 -19.78
N LEU A 449 13.53 -6.94 -19.78
CA LEU A 449 12.88 -6.02 -20.71
C LEU A 449 12.60 -4.71 -19.98
N PRO A 450 13.29 -3.62 -20.31
CA PRO A 450 13.08 -2.34 -19.66
C PRO A 450 11.74 -1.73 -20.08
N VAL A 451 10.87 -1.50 -19.09
CA VAL A 451 9.57 -0.88 -19.33
C VAL A 451 9.63 0.63 -19.18
N LEU A 452 8.66 1.33 -19.78
CA LEU A 452 8.45 2.76 -19.58
C LEU A 452 8.07 3.05 -18.14
N SER A 453 8.41 4.23 -17.65
CA SER A 453 7.87 4.73 -16.40
C SER A 453 6.40 5.11 -16.56
N SER A 454 5.65 5.16 -15.46
CA SER A 454 4.24 5.58 -15.49
C SER A 454 4.02 7.01 -16.00
N TYR A 455 5.06 7.81 -16.13
CA TYR A 455 5.01 9.16 -16.71
C TYR A 455 5.21 9.19 -18.23
N GLU A 456 5.61 8.06 -18.82
CA GLU A 456 5.88 7.87 -20.25
C GLU A 456 4.90 6.89 -20.90
N ASP A 457 4.05 6.20 -20.11
CA ASP A 457 3.27 5.06 -20.57
C ASP A 457 1.77 5.31 -20.46
N TRP A 458 1.00 4.65 -21.31
CA TRP A 458 -0.45 4.57 -21.23
C TRP A 458 -0.87 3.46 -20.26
N GLY A 459 -1.98 3.68 -19.56
CA GLY A 459 -2.53 2.70 -18.65
C GLY A 459 -3.92 3.06 -18.15
N THR A 460 -4.48 2.16 -17.39
CA THR A 460 -5.73 2.39 -16.66
C THR A 460 -5.65 1.73 -15.30
N HIS A 461 -6.39 2.24 -14.34
CA HIS A 461 -6.43 1.67 -13.01
C HIS A 461 -7.86 1.68 -12.45
N MET A 462 -8.23 0.62 -11.76
CA MET A 462 -9.46 0.52 -11.00
C MET A 462 -9.12 -0.06 -9.63
N GLY A 463 -8.97 0.80 -8.64
CA GLY A 463 -8.54 0.44 -7.30
C GLY A 463 -9.57 -0.39 -6.54
N ALA A 464 -9.12 -1.24 -5.62
CA ALA A 464 -9.99 -2.03 -4.76
C ALA A 464 -10.72 -1.16 -3.72
N TYR A 465 -10.02 -0.16 -3.15
CA TYR A 465 -10.60 0.78 -2.18
C TYR A 465 -10.99 2.08 -2.86
N GLN A 466 -12.27 2.32 -2.97
CA GLN A 466 -12.83 3.51 -3.60
C GLN A 466 -13.94 4.11 -2.72
N SER A 467 -14.32 5.34 -3.04
CA SER A 467 -15.51 5.98 -2.48
C SER A 467 -16.78 5.27 -2.95
N ALA A 468 -17.96 5.81 -2.60
CA ALA A 468 -19.24 5.32 -3.13
C ALA A 468 -19.28 5.32 -4.67
N GLN A 469 -18.57 6.26 -5.29
CA GLN A 469 -18.45 6.39 -6.75
C GLN A 469 -17.24 5.62 -7.22
N LYS A 470 -17.44 4.52 -7.95
CA LYS A 470 -16.35 3.80 -8.60
C LYS A 470 -15.91 4.52 -9.88
N ILE A 471 -14.61 4.47 -10.14
CA ILE A 471 -13.99 5.08 -11.32
C ILE A 471 -13.04 4.11 -11.99
N VAL A 472 -12.87 4.27 -13.30
CA VAL A 472 -11.71 3.80 -14.05
C VAL A 472 -10.82 5.01 -14.29
N SER A 473 -9.66 5.06 -13.67
CA SER A 473 -8.67 6.11 -13.88
C SER A 473 -7.87 5.84 -15.15
N ILE A 474 -7.43 6.90 -15.83
CA ILE A 474 -6.52 6.82 -16.97
C ILE A 474 -5.14 7.30 -16.53
N GLN A 475 -4.14 6.52 -16.85
CA GLN A 475 -2.75 6.94 -16.91
C GLN A 475 -2.46 7.33 -18.34
N GLN A 476 -2.31 8.61 -18.61
CA GLN A 476 -1.80 9.11 -19.89
C GLN A 476 -0.34 9.54 -19.72
N PRO A 477 0.49 9.44 -20.77
CA PRO A 477 1.87 9.95 -20.73
C PRO A 477 1.89 11.42 -20.36
N LEU A 478 2.91 11.85 -19.64
CA LEU A 478 3.17 13.25 -19.31
C LEU A 478 4.29 13.82 -20.19
N MET A 479 5.05 12.96 -20.83
CA MET A 479 6.13 13.32 -21.71
C MET A 479 6.52 12.14 -22.62
N GLU A 480 7.30 12.43 -23.66
CA GLU A 480 7.89 11.42 -24.51
C GLU A 480 8.91 10.54 -23.76
N PRO A 481 9.07 9.26 -24.14
CA PRO A 481 10.02 8.36 -23.51
C PRO A 481 11.45 8.91 -23.49
N LEU A 482 12.10 8.88 -22.31
CA LEU A 482 13.52 9.27 -22.18
C LEU A 482 14.47 8.27 -22.84
N TYR A 483 14.06 7.02 -22.92
CA TYR A 483 14.83 5.91 -23.48
C TYR A 483 13.95 5.10 -24.43
N PRO A 484 14.53 4.36 -25.41
CA PRO A 484 13.77 3.57 -26.36
C PRO A 484 13.18 2.29 -25.74
N ASN A 485 12.59 2.43 -24.56
CA ASN A 485 11.90 1.38 -23.83
C ASN A 485 10.48 1.19 -24.38
N LYS A 486 9.79 0.13 -23.96
CA LYS A 486 8.43 -0.18 -24.42
C LYS A 486 7.45 -0.13 -23.25
N GLY A 487 6.21 0.29 -23.53
CA GLY A 487 5.11 0.24 -22.59
C GLY A 487 4.78 -1.21 -22.20
N PHE A 488 4.42 -1.42 -20.94
CA PHE A 488 4.04 -2.77 -20.49
C PHE A 488 2.80 -3.26 -21.23
N GLY A 489 1.82 -2.38 -21.49
CA GLY A 489 0.63 -2.70 -22.29
C GLY A 489 0.98 -3.11 -23.75
N ASP A 490 1.94 -2.42 -24.37
CA ASP A 490 2.42 -2.76 -25.71
C ASP A 490 3.10 -4.14 -25.76
N LEU A 491 3.88 -4.46 -24.71
CA LEU A 491 4.49 -5.78 -24.59
C LEU A 491 3.44 -6.89 -24.42
N LEU A 492 2.40 -6.66 -23.61
CA LEU A 492 1.30 -7.61 -23.48
C LEU A 492 0.57 -7.85 -24.82
N LEU A 493 0.32 -6.79 -25.59
CA LEU A 493 -0.24 -6.92 -26.94
C LEU A 493 0.69 -7.69 -27.88
N ALA A 494 1.99 -7.42 -27.82
CA ALA A 494 2.99 -8.14 -28.61
C ALA A 494 2.97 -9.65 -28.28
N PHE A 495 2.85 -10.02 -27.00
CA PHE A 495 2.78 -11.43 -26.59
C PHE A 495 1.51 -12.11 -27.09
N LEU A 496 0.35 -11.42 -27.06
CA LEU A 496 -0.89 -11.94 -27.61
C LEU A 496 -0.80 -12.16 -29.11
N LYS A 497 -0.13 -11.25 -29.86
CA LYS A 497 0.17 -11.40 -31.28
C LYS A 497 1.14 -12.55 -31.53
N MET A 498 2.20 -12.72 -30.73
CA MET A 498 3.10 -13.89 -30.80
C MET A 498 2.36 -15.21 -30.59
N ARG A 499 1.28 -15.21 -29.83
CA ARG A 499 0.38 -16.36 -29.62
C ARG A 499 -0.74 -16.45 -30.66
N LYS A 500 -0.76 -15.55 -31.67
CA LYS A 500 -1.77 -15.49 -32.75
C LYS A 500 -3.22 -15.38 -32.24
N VAL A 501 -3.43 -14.52 -31.25
CA VAL A 501 -4.77 -14.23 -30.74
C VAL A 501 -5.39 -13.14 -31.61
N ASN A 502 -6.24 -13.54 -32.56
CA ASN A 502 -6.78 -12.68 -33.62
C ASN A 502 -7.49 -11.41 -33.13
N GLU A 503 -8.12 -11.48 -31.96
CA GLU A 503 -8.81 -10.33 -31.33
C GLU A 503 -7.89 -9.10 -31.16
N TYR A 504 -6.58 -9.32 -30.95
CA TYR A 504 -5.61 -8.26 -30.67
C TYR A 504 -4.74 -7.88 -31.88
N GLU A 505 -4.82 -8.60 -32.99
CA GLU A 505 -3.97 -8.35 -34.16
C GLU A 505 -4.22 -7.00 -34.81
N GLY A 506 -5.46 -6.50 -34.76
CA GLY A 506 -5.86 -5.23 -35.40
C GLY A 506 -5.38 -3.96 -34.68
N PHE A 507 -4.90 -4.05 -33.45
CA PHE A 507 -4.46 -2.87 -32.68
C PHE A 507 -2.99 -2.55 -33.02
N ALA A 508 -2.70 -1.31 -33.42
CA ALA A 508 -1.33 -0.86 -33.70
C ALA A 508 -0.48 -0.89 -32.41
N ASP A 509 -1.01 -0.36 -31.32
CA ASP A 509 -0.38 -0.17 -30.04
C ASP A 509 -1.41 -0.22 -28.88
N TYR A 510 -0.94 -0.09 -27.67
CA TYR A 510 -1.79 -0.11 -26.48
C TYR A 510 -2.70 1.12 -26.38
N TYR A 511 -2.28 2.28 -26.88
CA TYR A 511 -3.13 3.46 -26.97
C TYR A 511 -4.36 3.21 -27.83
N ALA A 512 -4.18 2.64 -29.02
CA ALA A 512 -5.28 2.30 -29.92
C ALA A 512 -6.26 1.29 -29.27
N TYR A 513 -5.72 0.30 -28.54
CA TYR A 513 -6.54 -0.63 -27.76
C TYR A 513 -7.34 0.08 -26.69
N LEU A 514 -6.71 0.93 -25.87
CA LEU A 514 -7.41 1.67 -24.82
C LEU A 514 -8.47 2.61 -25.37
N LYS A 515 -8.14 3.40 -26.41
CA LYS A 515 -9.10 4.30 -27.05
C LYS A 515 -10.32 3.52 -27.53
N ASN A 516 -10.10 2.39 -28.20
CA ASN A 516 -11.20 1.51 -28.65
C ASN A 516 -12.05 0.98 -27.48
N ALA A 517 -11.41 0.51 -26.41
CA ALA A 517 -12.11 0.01 -25.23
C ALA A 517 -12.98 1.09 -24.55
N PHE A 518 -12.49 2.32 -24.46
CA PHE A 518 -13.26 3.45 -23.89
C PHE A 518 -14.41 3.89 -24.81
N ILE A 519 -14.19 3.93 -26.11
CA ILE A 519 -15.25 4.27 -27.10
C ILE A 519 -16.37 3.21 -27.06
N ALA A 520 -16.05 1.94 -26.79
CA ALA A 520 -17.02 0.87 -26.66
C ALA A 520 -17.82 0.88 -25.36
N LEU A 521 -17.49 1.74 -24.39
CA LEU A 521 -18.23 1.85 -23.13
C LEU A 521 -19.72 2.21 -23.39
N PRO A 522 -20.66 1.74 -22.53
CA PRO A 522 -22.08 2.05 -22.66
C PRO A 522 -22.36 3.56 -22.66
N ALA A 523 -23.40 3.97 -23.38
CA ALA A 523 -23.82 5.38 -23.43
C ALA A 523 -24.10 5.97 -22.05
N THR A 524 -24.58 5.18 -21.10
CA THR A 524 -24.80 5.57 -19.69
C THR A 524 -23.50 5.99 -18.98
N VAL A 525 -22.36 5.43 -19.36
CA VAL A 525 -21.02 5.78 -18.86
C VAL A 525 -20.50 7.03 -19.60
N LYS A 526 -20.78 7.14 -20.90
CA LYS A 526 -20.28 8.24 -21.74
C LYS A 526 -21.01 9.58 -21.55
N GLY A 527 -22.10 9.64 -20.78
CA GLY A 527 -22.83 10.89 -20.53
C GLY A 527 -23.73 11.36 -21.69
N GLY A 528 -24.13 10.50 -22.58
CA GLY A 528 -25.31 10.55 -23.48
C GLY A 528 -25.19 11.39 -24.75
N ALA A 529 -24.55 12.55 -24.77
CA ALA A 529 -24.64 13.51 -25.88
C ALA A 529 -23.30 13.79 -26.59
N LEU A 530 -22.21 13.13 -26.22
CA LEU A 530 -20.87 13.38 -26.75
C LEU A 530 -20.54 12.47 -27.93
N THR A 531 -19.83 13.02 -28.91
CA THR A 531 -19.12 12.17 -29.88
C THR A 531 -18.04 11.35 -29.19
N ASN A 532 -17.59 10.28 -29.83
CA ASN A 532 -16.53 9.44 -29.27
C ASN A 532 -15.22 10.19 -29.01
N ASP A 533 -14.86 11.13 -29.89
CA ASP A 533 -13.64 11.91 -29.73
C ASP A 533 -13.77 12.98 -28.61
N GLU A 534 -14.92 13.63 -28.48
CA GLU A 534 -15.20 14.52 -27.35
C GLU A 534 -15.19 13.77 -26.01
N PHE A 535 -15.80 12.59 -25.99
CA PHE A 535 -15.78 11.75 -24.80
C PHE A 535 -14.35 11.36 -24.42
N TRP A 536 -13.53 10.94 -25.41
CA TRP A 536 -12.15 10.59 -25.18
C TRP A 536 -11.32 11.77 -24.67
N ALA A 537 -11.40 12.92 -25.33
CA ALA A 537 -10.70 14.14 -24.93
C ALA A 537 -11.07 14.58 -23.50
N LYS A 538 -12.36 14.59 -23.15
CA LYS A 538 -12.82 14.92 -21.79
C LYS A 538 -12.34 13.88 -20.77
N THR A 539 -12.29 12.62 -21.13
CA THR A 539 -11.80 11.55 -20.26
C THR A 539 -10.32 11.75 -19.97
N LEU A 540 -9.51 12.11 -20.97
CA LEU A 540 -8.09 12.43 -20.78
C LEU A 540 -7.91 13.68 -19.91
N GLN A 541 -8.68 14.73 -20.15
CA GLN A 541 -8.60 15.95 -19.36
C GLN A 541 -8.99 15.72 -17.89
N LYS A 542 -10.04 14.92 -17.64
CA LYS A 542 -10.48 14.57 -16.28
C LYS A 542 -9.58 13.52 -15.61
N GLY A 543 -8.91 12.67 -16.39
CA GLY A 543 -8.07 11.56 -15.95
C GLY A 543 -8.84 10.35 -15.43
N GLN A 544 -10.16 10.31 -15.61
CA GLN A 544 -11.02 9.23 -15.12
C GLN A 544 -12.40 9.22 -15.76
N VAL A 545 -13.05 8.04 -15.68
CA VAL A 545 -14.46 7.84 -16.02
C VAL A 545 -15.18 7.26 -14.82
N GLU A 546 -16.32 7.82 -14.47
CA GLU A 546 -17.23 7.26 -13.47
C GLU A 546 -17.94 6.04 -14.04
N VAL A 547 -18.02 4.98 -13.25
CA VAL A 547 -18.73 3.77 -13.64
C VAL A 547 -19.90 3.49 -12.71
N PRO A 548 -21.03 3.02 -13.25
CA PRO A 548 -22.19 2.72 -12.44
C PRO A 548 -21.85 1.56 -11.48
N THR A 549 -22.39 1.64 -10.27
CA THR A 549 -22.28 0.59 -9.27
C THR A 549 -23.64 -0.01 -8.98
N VAL A 550 -23.68 -1.33 -8.85
CA VAL A 550 -24.86 -2.02 -8.34
C VAL A 550 -24.71 -2.11 -6.81
N ALA A 551 -25.69 -1.62 -6.09
CA ALA A 551 -25.68 -1.65 -4.62
C ALA A 551 -25.55 -3.09 -4.12
N GLY A 552 -24.63 -3.32 -3.22
CA GLY A 552 -24.45 -4.58 -2.50
C GLY A 552 -25.25 -4.58 -1.19
N VAL A 553 -25.37 -5.75 -0.59
CA VAL A 553 -25.94 -5.95 0.74
C VAL A 553 -24.97 -6.80 1.53
N LEU A 554 -24.53 -6.30 2.68
CA LEU A 554 -23.71 -7.07 3.61
C LEU A 554 -24.56 -8.10 4.34
N LYS A 555 -23.97 -9.27 4.60
CA LYS A 555 -24.63 -10.38 5.29
C LYS A 555 -23.81 -10.76 6.51
N PRO A 556 -23.95 -10.01 7.62
CA PRO A 556 -23.13 -10.24 8.80
C PRO A 556 -23.40 -11.63 9.41
N LYS A 557 -22.34 -12.38 9.64
CA LYS A 557 -22.35 -13.64 10.37
C LYS A 557 -21.08 -13.79 11.20
N LEU A 558 -21.19 -14.45 12.33
CA LEU A 558 -20.05 -14.81 13.15
C LEU A 558 -19.45 -16.12 12.66
N VAL A 559 -18.12 -16.24 12.79
CA VAL A 559 -17.36 -17.44 12.40
C VAL A 559 -16.65 -18.01 13.62
N GLU A 560 -16.29 -19.28 13.53
CA GLU A 560 -15.45 -19.92 14.54
C GLU A 560 -14.04 -19.32 14.54
N MET A 561 -13.51 -19.12 15.74
CA MET A 561 -12.19 -18.52 15.98
C MET A 561 -11.38 -19.45 16.86
N ASN A 562 -10.13 -19.66 16.48
CA ASN A 562 -9.18 -20.42 17.27
C ASN A 562 -7.95 -19.53 17.56
N LEU A 563 -7.92 -18.98 18.78
CA LEU A 563 -6.79 -18.19 19.26
C LEU A 563 -5.92 -19.09 20.16
N PRO A 564 -4.61 -19.19 19.89
CA PRO A 564 -3.74 -20.01 20.71
C PRO A 564 -3.58 -19.43 22.11
N GLU A 565 -3.35 -20.29 23.08
CA GLU A 565 -2.90 -19.84 24.40
C GLU A 565 -1.51 -19.24 24.28
N HIS A 566 -1.34 -18.07 24.93
CA HIS A 566 -0.03 -17.45 24.99
C HIS A 566 0.94 -18.30 25.80
N LYS A 567 2.09 -18.64 25.21
CA LYS A 567 3.19 -19.35 25.86
C LYS A 567 4.40 -18.46 25.96
N GLU A 568 4.99 -18.38 27.16
CA GLU A 568 6.27 -17.71 27.34
C GLU A 568 7.37 -18.55 26.70
N ASP A 569 8.26 -17.88 25.98
CA ASP A 569 9.49 -18.47 25.45
C ASP A 569 10.68 -17.79 26.11
N THR A 570 11.34 -18.53 27.01
CA THR A 570 12.51 -18.03 27.76
C THR A 570 13.79 -18.06 26.94
N GLN A 571 13.84 -18.86 25.88
CA GLN A 571 15.01 -18.95 24.99
C GLN A 571 14.99 -17.78 23.99
N HIS A 572 13.82 -17.43 23.45
CA HIS A 572 13.63 -16.31 22.53
C HIS A 572 12.59 -15.35 23.10
N PRO A 573 12.98 -14.51 24.08
CA PRO A 573 12.01 -13.75 24.88
C PRO A 573 11.33 -12.61 24.14
N TYR A 574 11.84 -12.18 22.98
CA TYR A 574 11.31 -11.05 22.22
C TYR A 574 10.61 -11.49 20.93
N TYR A 575 9.73 -10.63 20.43
CA TYR A 575 9.10 -10.74 19.13
C TYR A 575 9.75 -9.77 18.15
N LEU A 576 10.16 -10.26 16.99
CA LEU A 576 10.54 -9.41 15.87
C LEU A 576 9.27 -8.82 15.23
N VAL A 577 9.23 -7.50 15.09
CA VAL A 577 8.15 -6.77 14.44
C VAL A 577 8.69 -6.08 13.18
N PRO A 578 8.64 -6.72 12.00
CA PRO A 578 8.97 -6.06 10.75
C PRO A 578 7.87 -5.05 10.41
N SER A 579 8.17 -3.77 10.42
CA SER A 579 7.16 -2.72 10.22
C SER A 579 7.29 -2.07 8.85
N GLY A 580 6.16 -1.82 8.17
CA GLY A 580 6.13 -1.00 6.98
C GLY A 580 6.54 0.44 7.29
N ARG A 581 7.13 1.12 6.31
CA ARG A 581 7.49 2.54 6.37
C ARG A 581 6.88 3.26 5.19
N LEU A 582 6.12 4.34 5.44
CA LEU A 582 5.38 5.04 4.38
C LEU A 582 6.27 5.44 3.19
N GLY A 583 7.49 5.91 3.41
CA GLY A 583 8.39 6.35 2.33
C GLY A 583 8.95 5.20 1.50
N LEU A 584 9.59 4.23 2.14
CA LEU A 584 10.27 3.14 1.44
C LEU A 584 9.33 1.96 1.14
N TRP A 585 8.17 1.92 1.80
CA TRP A 585 7.17 0.87 1.68
C TRP A 585 7.75 -0.50 2.05
N ASP A 586 7.69 -1.45 1.14
CA ASP A 586 8.30 -2.77 1.25
C ASP A 586 9.69 -2.86 0.59
N GLY A 587 10.30 -1.73 0.27
CA GLY A 587 11.60 -1.62 -0.41
C GLY A 587 11.53 -1.10 -1.84
N ARG A 588 10.37 -1.17 -2.51
CA ARG A 588 10.19 -0.76 -3.91
C ARG A 588 10.56 0.69 -4.22
N HIS A 589 10.71 1.53 -3.21
CA HIS A 589 11.09 2.95 -3.35
C HIS A 589 12.49 3.25 -2.80
N ALA A 590 13.27 2.25 -2.42
CA ALA A 590 14.57 2.45 -1.80
C ALA A 590 15.60 3.16 -2.69
N ASN A 591 15.46 3.07 -4.02
CA ASN A 591 16.33 3.77 -4.96
C ASN A 591 15.89 5.23 -5.27
N LEU A 592 15.04 5.82 -4.41
CA LEU A 592 14.61 7.22 -4.51
C LEU A 592 15.24 8.05 -3.39
N PRO A 593 16.24 8.93 -3.69
CA PRO A 593 16.97 9.67 -2.68
C PRO A 593 16.08 10.58 -1.82
N TRP A 594 15.02 11.21 -2.38
CA TRP A 594 14.08 12.00 -1.57
C TRP A 594 13.39 11.16 -0.48
N LEU A 595 13.10 9.89 -0.75
CA LEU A 595 12.48 9.00 0.24
C LEU A 595 13.50 8.41 1.22
N GLN A 596 14.76 8.31 0.85
CA GLN A 596 15.85 8.01 1.77
C GLN A 596 16.11 9.17 2.75
N GLU A 597 16.03 10.42 2.25
CA GLU A 597 16.20 11.64 3.04
C GLU A 597 14.95 12.03 3.84
N ALA A 598 13.76 11.62 3.38
CA ALA A 598 12.52 11.87 4.11
C ALA A 598 12.58 11.18 5.48
N PRO A 599 12.54 11.94 6.59
CA PRO A 599 12.65 11.35 7.90
C PRO A 599 11.45 10.45 8.20
N ASP A 600 11.72 9.32 8.86
CA ASP A 600 10.65 8.50 9.41
C ASP A 600 9.76 9.33 10.33
N GLN A 601 8.45 9.11 10.26
CA GLN A 601 7.47 10.00 10.90
C GLN A 601 7.53 9.94 12.44
N ILE A 602 7.99 8.83 13.01
CA ILE A 602 8.12 8.63 14.45
C ILE A 602 9.55 8.87 14.90
N SER A 603 10.52 8.12 14.36
CA SER A 603 11.92 8.12 14.82
C SER A 603 12.74 9.30 14.30
N LYS A 604 12.33 9.93 13.18
CA LYS A 604 13.09 10.94 12.42
C LYS A 604 14.42 10.42 11.83
N ILE A 605 14.61 9.11 11.79
CA ILE A 605 15.81 8.46 11.23
C ILE A 605 15.75 8.49 9.70
N VAL A 606 16.91 8.63 9.07
CA VAL A 606 17.10 8.68 7.62
C VAL A 606 18.21 7.73 7.19
N TRP A 607 18.17 7.27 5.94
CA TRP A 607 19.23 6.55 5.21
C TRP A 607 19.65 5.18 5.77
N THR A 608 19.22 4.76 6.94
CA THR A 608 19.64 3.51 7.60
C THR A 608 18.45 2.69 8.10
N SER A 609 18.73 1.49 8.61
CA SER A 609 17.83 0.68 9.42
C SER A 609 18.12 0.87 10.90
N TRP A 610 17.11 0.62 11.74
CA TRP A 610 17.24 0.67 13.18
C TRP A 610 16.41 -0.42 13.85
N ALA A 611 16.72 -0.71 15.11
CA ALA A 611 15.92 -1.56 15.97
C ALA A 611 15.27 -0.70 17.06
N GLU A 612 13.95 -0.60 17.06
CA GLU A 612 13.22 0.09 18.13
C GLU A 612 13.11 -0.82 19.34
N VAL A 613 13.51 -0.28 20.50
CA VAL A 613 13.56 -1.00 21.76
C VAL A 613 12.97 -0.14 22.88
N HIS A 614 12.14 -0.74 23.72
CA HIS A 614 11.60 -0.04 24.89
C HIS A 614 12.72 0.32 25.89
N PRO A 615 12.68 1.48 26.58
CA PRO A 615 13.73 1.88 27.55
C PRO A 615 14.04 0.83 28.61
N VAL A 616 13.03 0.14 29.14
CA VAL A 616 13.23 -0.95 30.14
C VAL A 616 13.98 -2.13 29.52
N THR A 617 13.65 -2.49 28.29
CA THR A 617 14.31 -3.57 27.56
C THR A 617 15.74 -3.17 27.17
N ALA A 618 15.97 -1.93 26.75
CA ALA A 618 17.30 -1.38 26.47
C ALA A 618 18.19 -1.43 27.71
N ALA A 619 17.68 -1.02 28.87
CA ALA A 619 18.40 -1.10 30.14
C ALA A 619 18.75 -2.56 30.51
N LYS A 620 17.84 -3.51 30.32
CA LYS A 620 18.08 -4.95 30.54
C LYS A 620 19.17 -5.50 29.61
N LEU A 621 19.21 -5.03 28.36
CA LEU A 621 20.20 -5.42 27.36
C LEU A 621 21.54 -4.66 27.49
N GLY A 622 21.59 -3.61 28.31
CA GLY A 622 22.77 -2.77 28.50
C GLY A 622 23.13 -1.94 27.26
N VAL A 623 22.15 -1.50 26.48
CA VAL A 623 22.34 -0.74 25.24
C VAL A 623 21.75 0.66 25.32
N VAL A 624 22.31 1.58 24.54
CA VAL A 624 21.87 2.96 24.38
C VAL A 624 21.67 3.30 22.89
N ASP A 625 21.09 4.47 22.60
CA ASP A 625 20.91 4.93 21.21
C ASP A 625 22.22 4.90 20.40
N GLY A 626 22.14 4.31 19.21
CA GLY A 626 23.24 4.17 18.29
C GLY A 626 24.14 2.94 18.52
N ASP A 627 24.01 2.20 19.63
CA ASP A 627 24.63 0.90 19.77
C ASP A 627 24.06 -0.07 18.73
N PHE A 628 24.86 -1.03 18.26
CA PHE A 628 24.34 -2.10 17.42
C PHE A 628 23.80 -3.24 18.29
N LEU A 629 22.59 -3.65 17.96
CA LEU A 629 21.91 -4.79 18.56
C LEU A 629 21.96 -5.96 17.58
N ARG A 630 22.49 -7.09 17.99
CA ARG A 630 22.41 -8.36 17.27
C ARG A 630 21.10 -9.03 17.64
N ILE A 631 20.24 -9.23 16.64
CA ILE A 631 18.93 -9.87 16.74
C ILE A 631 19.02 -11.23 16.06
N THR A 632 18.70 -12.30 16.79
CA THR A 632 18.88 -13.68 16.30
C THR A 632 17.59 -14.47 16.45
N SER A 633 17.15 -15.07 15.36
CA SER A 633 16.08 -16.07 15.30
C SER A 633 16.68 -17.46 15.01
N ASP A 634 15.82 -18.47 14.85
CA ASP A 634 16.17 -19.79 14.36
C ASP A 634 16.61 -19.81 12.88
N GLN A 635 16.33 -18.73 12.13
CA GLN A 635 16.66 -18.60 10.71
C GLN A 635 17.95 -17.79 10.44
N GLY A 636 18.53 -17.16 11.46
CA GLY A 636 19.76 -16.39 11.32
C GLY A 636 19.80 -15.16 12.22
N ALA A 637 20.73 -14.26 11.94
CA ALA A 637 20.93 -13.05 12.71
C ALA A 637 21.12 -11.83 11.82
N LEU A 638 20.76 -10.66 12.35
CA LEU A 638 21.03 -9.36 11.77
C LEU A 638 21.49 -8.38 12.85
N GLU A 639 22.10 -7.28 12.43
CA GLU A 639 22.54 -6.21 13.33
C GLU A 639 21.96 -4.88 12.88
N ALA A 640 21.31 -4.15 13.80
CA ALA A 640 20.73 -2.84 13.57
C ALA A 640 21.10 -1.87 14.69
N GLN A 641 21.16 -0.57 14.37
CA GLN A 641 21.36 0.47 15.36
C GLN A 641 20.15 0.58 16.28
N VAL A 642 20.37 0.67 17.57
CA VAL A 642 19.34 0.85 18.60
C VAL A 642 18.74 2.23 18.51
N TYR A 643 17.42 2.28 18.52
CA TYR A 643 16.61 3.47 18.79
C TYR A 643 15.72 3.21 20.00
N ILE A 644 15.96 3.94 21.09
CA ILE A 644 15.19 3.76 22.33
C ILE A 644 13.92 4.60 22.26
N HIS A 645 12.76 3.93 22.34
CA HIS A 645 11.47 4.55 22.17
C HIS A 645 10.41 3.99 23.14
N LYS A 646 9.62 4.86 23.79
CA LYS A 646 8.53 4.43 24.70
C LYS A 646 7.30 3.88 23.98
N GLY A 647 7.18 4.14 22.69
CA GLY A 647 6.07 3.72 21.86
C GLY A 647 6.20 2.28 21.33
N ILE A 648 6.71 1.36 22.13
CA ILE A 648 6.83 -0.06 21.79
C ILE A 648 6.60 -0.92 23.02
N HIS A 649 6.02 -2.12 22.85
CA HIS A 649 5.83 -3.08 23.94
C HIS A 649 7.18 -3.64 24.42
N LEU A 650 7.28 -3.98 25.71
CA LEU A 650 8.50 -4.47 26.35
C LEU A 650 9.09 -5.72 25.67
N ASP A 651 8.23 -6.60 25.16
CA ASP A 651 8.62 -7.86 24.55
C ASP A 651 8.82 -7.75 23.02
N ALA A 652 8.72 -6.54 22.44
CA ALA A 652 8.87 -6.32 21.02
C ALA A 652 10.21 -5.66 20.68
N ILE A 653 10.80 -6.08 19.55
CA ILE A 653 11.90 -5.39 18.87
C ILE A 653 11.43 -5.13 17.44
N ALA A 654 11.24 -3.86 17.06
CA ALA A 654 10.76 -3.53 15.75
C ALA A 654 11.92 -3.10 14.84
N VAL A 655 11.91 -3.62 13.61
CA VAL A 655 12.87 -3.27 12.56
C VAL A 655 12.08 -2.87 11.31
N PRO A 656 12.20 -1.63 10.82
CA PRO A 656 11.51 -1.21 9.61
C PRO A 656 11.98 -1.98 8.37
N MET A 657 11.04 -2.33 7.51
CA MET A 657 11.30 -2.85 6.16
C MET A 657 11.73 -1.73 5.20
N GLY A 658 12.25 -2.10 4.06
CA GLY A 658 12.52 -1.20 2.95
C GLY A 658 13.99 -0.89 2.71
N GLN A 659 14.89 -1.39 3.56
CA GLN A 659 16.35 -1.31 3.39
C GLN A 659 16.96 -2.73 3.26
N GLY A 660 18.26 -2.83 3.06
CA GLY A 660 18.97 -4.10 2.95
C GLY A 660 18.94 -4.69 1.54
N HIS A 661 18.86 -3.85 0.51
CA HIS A 661 18.99 -4.26 -0.88
C HIS A 661 20.43 -4.65 -1.23
N GLU A 662 20.57 -5.75 -1.95
CA GLU A 662 21.84 -6.21 -2.51
C GLU A 662 22.06 -5.67 -3.93
N GLU A 663 20.96 -5.36 -4.61
CA GLU A 663 20.90 -4.69 -5.91
C GLU A 663 19.95 -3.48 -5.86
N PHE A 664 19.34 -3.05 -6.91
CA PHE A 664 18.33 -1.99 -7.01
C PHE A 664 18.86 -0.56 -7.23
N GLY A 665 20.16 -0.39 -7.49
CA GLY A 665 20.76 0.90 -7.82
C GLY A 665 21.47 1.60 -6.65
N ARG A 666 22.07 2.77 -6.95
CA ARG A 666 23.05 3.45 -6.07
C ARG A 666 22.52 3.96 -4.74
N TYR A 667 21.22 4.24 -4.65
CA TYR A 667 20.62 4.78 -3.43
C TYR A 667 20.06 3.71 -2.50
N ALA A 668 19.89 2.46 -3.00
CA ALA A 668 19.37 1.33 -2.24
C ALA A 668 20.44 0.31 -1.85
N LYS A 669 21.32 -0.03 -2.80
CA LYS A 669 22.31 -1.11 -2.67
C LYS A 669 23.23 -0.90 -1.48
N GLY A 670 23.34 -1.92 -0.64
CA GLY A 670 24.27 -1.97 0.49
C GLY A 670 23.89 -1.07 1.67
N ARG A 671 22.64 -0.57 1.75
CA ARG A 671 22.16 0.26 2.86
C ARG A 671 21.25 -0.51 3.78
N GLY A 672 21.48 -0.38 5.09
CA GLY A 672 20.64 -0.99 6.13
C GLY A 672 20.54 -2.51 6.03
N ILE A 673 19.44 -3.05 6.54
CA ILE A 673 19.18 -4.49 6.64
C ILE A 673 17.73 -4.81 6.26
N ASN A 674 17.49 -6.06 5.84
CA ASN A 674 16.16 -6.58 5.55
C ASN A 674 15.71 -7.54 6.66
N PRO A 675 14.74 -7.17 7.52
CA PRO A 675 14.28 -8.03 8.61
C PRO A 675 13.59 -9.31 8.13
N LEU A 676 13.10 -9.36 6.89
CA LEU A 676 12.45 -10.56 6.34
C LEU A 676 13.41 -11.74 6.20
N LYS A 677 14.72 -11.51 6.15
CA LYS A 677 15.72 -12.58 6.02
C LYS A 677 15.76 -13.54 7.23
N ILE A 678 15.32 -13.08 8.41
CA ILE A 678 15.32 -13.88 9.64
C ILE A 678 13.93 -14.26 10.15
N ILE A 679 12.89 -14.10 9.32
CA ILE A 679 11.52 -14.51 9.67
C ILE A 679 11.44 -16.04 9.74
N SER A 680 10.89 -16.56 10.84
CA SER A 680 10.65 -18.00 11.03
C SER A 680 9.52 -18.51 10.13
N PRO A 681 9.54 -19.77 9.70
CA PRO A 681 8.45 -20.40 8.97
C PRO A 681 7.13 -20.32 9.74
N GLY A 682 6.07 -19.99 9.04
CA GLY A 682 4.71 -19.95 9.58
C GLY A 682 3.74 -19.29 8.60
N ALA A 683 2.50 -19.75 8.64
CA ALA A 683 1.42 -19.17 7.85
C ALA A 683 0.11 -19.26 8.62
N ASP A 684 -0.81 -18.36 8.32
CA ASP A 684 -2.18 -18.43 8.82
C ASP A 684 -2.87 -19.67 8.27
N ALA A 685 -3.41 -20.49 9.17
CA ALA A 685 -3.96 -21.80 8.84
C ALA A 685 -5.20 -21.75 7.91
N LYS A 686 -5.93 -20.63 7.92
CA LYS A 686 -7.15 -20.46 7.12
C LYS A 686 -6.86 -19.86 5.74
N THR A 687 -6.00 -18.84 5.69
CA THR A 687 -5.74 -18.07 4.48
C THR A 687 -4.48 -18.51 3.73
N GLY A 688 -3.53 -19.14 4.44
CA GLY A 688 -2.22 -19.47 3.91
C GLY A 688 -1.26 -18.28 3.82
N GLU A 689 -1.65 -17.10 4.32
CA GLU A 689 -0.78 -15.92 4.35
C GLU A 689 0.38 -16.12 5.33
N LEU A 690 1.60 -15.69 4.95
CA LEU A 690 2.79 -15.87 5.78
C LEU A 690 2.70 -15.08 7.09
N ALA A 691 3.13 -15.71 8.18
CA ALA A 691 3.16 -15.12 9.51
C ALA A 691 4.41 -14.23 9.70
N LEU A 692 4.38 -13.01 9.18
CA LEU A 692 5.52 -12.10 9.22
C LEU A 692 5.81 -11.54 10.63
N TYR A 693 4.82 -11.48 11.53
CA TYR A 693 4.92 -10.89 12.87
C TYR A 693 5.10 -11.90 14.02
N GLY A 694 5.16 -13.20 13.72
CA GLY A 694 5.20 -14.26 14.72
C GLY A 694 6.60 -14.70 15.17
N THR A 695 7.66 -14.17 14.55
CA THR A 695 9.04 -14.62 14.80
C THR A 695 9.54 -14.25 16.18
N ARG A 696 10.03 -15.26 16.94
CA ARG A 696 10.66 -15.07 18.24
C ARG A 696 12.18 -14.91 18.08
N VAL A 697 12.78 -14.02 18.89
CA VAL A 697 14.19 -13.67 18.77
C VAL A 697 14.87 -13.51 20.13
N THR A 698 16.19 -13.71 20.12
CA THR A 698 17.09 -13.16 21.15
C THR A 698 17.66 -11.84 20.69
N ALA A 699 18.17 -11.05 21.64
CA ALA A 699 18.85 -9.80 21.36
C ALA A 699 20.05 -9.62 22.31
N ALA A 700 21.16 -9.13 21.76
CA ALA A 700 22.38 -8.85 22.54
C ALA A 700 23.13 -7.64 21.93
N ALA A 701 23.86 -6.90 22.76
CA ALA A 701 24.74 -5.84 22.28
C ALA A 701 25.83 -6.42 21.35
N ALA A 702 26.04 -5.81 20.19
CA ALA A 702 27.07 -6.24 19.22
C ALA A 702 28.45 -5.62 19.47
N GLY A 703 28.63 -4.85 20.53
CA GLY A 703 29.92 -4.29 20.96
C GLY A 703 30.44 -3.13 20.10
N ARG A 704 29.63 -2.56 19.21
CA ARG A 704 29.96 -1.37 18.41
C ARG A 704 28.86 -0.33 18.48
N ARG A 705 29.22 0.94 18.30
CA ARG A 705 28.31 2.07 18.32
C ARG A 705 28.65 3.05 17.20
N GLU A 706 27.62 3.58 16.58
CA GLU A 706 27.74 4.64 15.57
C GLU A 706 26.66 5.70 15.80
N PHE A 707 26.89 6.89 15.29
CA PHE A 707 25.93 7.98 15.40
C PHE A 707 24.64 7.62 14.62
N LEU A 708 23.50 7.65 15.31
CA LEU A 708 22.19 7.43 14.69
C LEU A 708 21.71 8.72 14.03
N VAL A 709 21.67 8.75 12.70
CA VAL A 709 21.34 9.95 11.93
C VAL A 709 19.84 10.21 12.00
N ARG A 710 19.47 11.30 12.66
CA ARG A 710 18.08 11.77 12.79
C ARG A 710 17.98 13.24 12.34
N LEU A 711 16.89 13.59 11.64
CA LEU A 711 16.59 14.96 11.24
C LEU A 711 15.61 15.61 12.23
N SER A 712 15.88 16.88 12.57
CA SER A 712 14.98 17.72 13.38
C SER A 712 14.61 17.14 14.75
N SER A 713 15.48 16.30 15.34
CA SER A 713 15.27 15.76 16.67
C SER A 713 16.18 16.46 17.69
N ASN A 714 15.60 17.33 18.49
CA ASN A 714 16.22 17.88 19.69
C ASN A 714 15.44 17.36 20.90
N GLU A 715 15.99 16.40 21.61
CA GLU A 715 15.38 15.84 22.82
C GLU A 715 15.46 16.79 23.99
N THR A 716 16.35 17.78 23.92
CA THR A 716 16.58 18.77 24.96
C THR A 716 16.54 20.18 24.39
N GLN A 717 16.18 21.15 25.19
CA GLN A 717 16.24 22.57 24.82
C GLN A 717 17.68 23.14 24.83
N LEU A 718 18.68 22.31 25.00
CA LEU A 718 20.10 22.70 25.10
C LEU A 718 20.33 23.87 26.08
N GLY A 719 19.57 23.90 27.18
CA GLY A 719 19.63 24.95 28.20
C GLY A 719 18.96 26.29 27.80
N ARG A 720 18.36 26.39 26.63
CA ARG A 720 17.83 27.66 26.09
C ARG A 720 16.47 28.09 26.64
N LYS A 721 15.79 27.24 27.43
CA LYS A 721 14.45 27.50 28.01
C LYS A 721 13.41 28.04 27.02
N MET A 722 13.40 27.52 25.78
CA MET A 722 12.49 27.96 24.74
C MET A 722 11.03 27.59 25.03
N VAL A 723 10.82 26.53 25.81
CA VAL A 723 9.51 26.09 26.29
C VAL A 723 9.56 26.07 27.81
N ALA A 724 8.61 26.75 28.47
CA ALA A 724 8.46 26.69 29.90
C ALA A 724 8.14 25.27 30.34
N THR A 725 8.93 24.73 31.28
CA THR A 725 8.70 23.41 31.85
C THR A 725 8.50 23.54 33.36
N VAL A 726 7.56 22.77 33.86
CA VAL A 726 7.32 22.62 35.30
C VAL A 726 7.34 21.14 35.66
N THR A 727 7.67 20.81 36.90
CA THR A 727 7.56 19.42 37.36
C THR A 727 6.09 19.00 37.41
N ALA A 728 5.82 17.70 37.29
CA ALA A 728 4.47 17.15 37.37
C ALA A 728 3.73 17.58 38.66
N ASP A 729 4.47 17.65 39.78
CA ASP A 729 3.92 18.09 41.08
C ASP A 729 3.44 19.53 41.06
N VAL A 730 4.24 20.43 40.42
CA VAL A 730 3.86 21.84 40.26
C VAL A 730 2.69 21.99 39.32
N PHE A 731 2.67 21.24 38.21
CA PHE A 731 1.57 21.23 37.24
C PHE A 731 0.26 20.77 37.90
N ASN A 732 0.29 19.68 38.65
CA ASN A 732 -0.87 19.12 39.33
C ASN A 732 -1.42 20.00 40.47
N ARG A 733 -0.61 20.91 41.00
CA ARG A 733 -1.02 21.85 42.06
C ARG A 733 -1.48 23.22 41.55
N ALA A 734 -1.19 23.52 40.30
CA ALA A 734 -1.58 24.79 39.69
C ALA A 734 -3.04 24.71 39.18
N GLU A 735 -3.88 25.62 39.67
CA GLU A 735 -5.18 25.84 38.99
C GLU A 735 -4.92 26.28 37.54
N PRO A 736 -5.64 25.72 36.55
CA PRO A 736 -5.46 26.10 35.16
C PRO A 736 -5.86 27.58 34.98
N LYS A 737 -4.87 28.45 34.85
CA LYS A 737 -5.11 29.83 34.41
C LYS A 737 -5.46 29.77 32.92
N VAL A 738 -6.73 29.96 32.61
CA VAL A 738 -7.16 30.19 31.23
C VAL A 738 -6.53 31.51 30.81
N VAL A 739 -5.53 31.45 29.93
CA VAL A 739 -5.03 32.61 29.23
C VAL A 739 -6.05 32.94 28.15
N THR A 740 -6.80 34.02 28.36
CA THR A 740 -7.76 34.58 27.41
C THR A 740 -7.02 35.23 26.23
#